data_c536de8190bd89818590814fb4bc3c1b
#
_entry.id   c536de8190bd89818590814fb4bc3c1b
#
_cell.length_a   1.000
_cell.length_b   1.000
_cell.length_c   1.000
_cell.angle_alpha   90.00
_cell.angle_beta   90.00
_cell.angle_gamma   90.00
#
_symmetry.space_group_name_H-M   'P 1'
#
loop_
_entity.id
_entity.type
_entity.pdbx_description
1 polymer ?
#
loop_
_entity_poly.entity_id
_entity_poly.type
_entity_poly.pdbx_seq_one_letter_code
_entity_poly.pdbx_strand_id
1 'polypeptide(L)'
;MRIWCLVWCLVIAVVSQSVVAQAGDAWLQFQGDALRSGNAAAAEVPSRLGLVGAVPLSDGIYTSPAVADGKVYAVDGSGVVWAIDAATLNVQWKFATRGGAGNCNNVSSPAIVGKYLHLGTMAGFYYVLDRHTGALVREIDCREAIFSSPAAGADRVYFATVGAQVYAVEPDGTVAWTWDFVKEVIGFDGDRWSGEAWLQARPDRVTWRDHFVCSRELCLIGKTLVIPAGGRTVFLDDAGSSAKLRVAGEIPAYDGKEFPATFGQSADSAGNVYVQWHRRDNAGRVEILKLNGDAVATDFVKGTQTAIHLPGLLSFASVSIRGDDVYRVRPEQGLGLCRHSAGQEQPQVLCPAPSICPPVIAREHVLYGGLDGKLYVVPLAEGEAQSLATAFEAPITAPVAVADGRIYVPSEDGYLYVFGEHGKAPLPTRDLNVKQARSPLAGRFSAAKFDWYTNYGNFGCTNANEQELRPPLRMRWVRRLEGTVKHLPVCGGGRLYTHTAEGQIIACEQDTGRLLWRRHFPDVYLSFTSPLYVNGKLLVPQAGIKQSRMRCLDAETGKLLWEAPFTGSPSWSRQFPPVVHGNIAIYASGSGTYAPQGTEKPFTFKGTPQESADGKEVMSWIYSNDNPYYPRDNRPLLWAWDLNTGKIVWEKDFSEYGRGGNDCGICIMDGKLYYSTFFGYSASHRARRGLPPENNGLTACIEPETGKVVWQSTKHYVTAKCTLTGRDGRLYIGGYNQANELSKDRFVWCLNAKDGSLIWQSDPITSALNAVSVGDRFIFSNALRGRGNVFDRETGKVVGGVDHNYACCRFTMSEPYILGANMDMIDLSAGSKLVSTGPAIDSRECLGAVVSNGRIFYTSQASGFIVSQTYGEDALNLPAVWNR
;
A
#
# COMPACT_ATOMS: atom_id res chain seq x y z
N MET A 1 -34.55 85.62 -16.73
CA MET A 1 -33.96 84.71 -17.73
C MET A 1 -32.82 84.01 -17.07
N ARG A 2 -33.00 82.73 -16.66
CA ARG A 2 -32.02 81.85 -15.97
C ARG A 2 -31.52 80.80 -16.96
N ILE A 3 -30.22 80.80 -17.20
CA ILE A 3 -29.55 79.81 -18.05
C ILE A 3 -28.96 78.81 -17.10
N TRP A 4 -29.31 77.56 -17.23
CA TRP A 4 -28.78 76.41 -16.51
C TRP A 4 -27.64 75.77 -17.32
N CYS A 5 -26.40 75.74 -16.73
CA CYS A 5 -25.30 74.94 -17.27
C CYS A 5 -25.35 73.57 -16.66
N LEU A 6 -25.55 72.55 -17.49
CA LEU A 6 -25.36 71.13 -17.10
C LEU A 6 -23.90 70.76 -17.35
N VAL A 7 -23.21 70.42 -16.27
CA VAL A 7 -21.91 69.79 -16.27
C VAL A 7 -22.09 68.30 -16.30
N TRP A 8 -21.66 67.69 -17.37
CA TRP A 8 -21.56 66.22 -17.49
C TRP A 8 -20.24 65.75 -16.90
N CYS A 9 -20.24 65.04 -15.77
CA CYS A 9 -19.12 64.24 -15.24
C CYS A 9 -19.10 62.92 -15.96
N LEU A 10 -18.10 62.69 -16.84
CA LEU A 10 -17.79 61.39 -17.39
C LEU A 10 -17.01 60.63 -16.32
N VAL A 11 -17.65 59.62 -15.69
CA VAL A 11 -17.01 58.63 -14.87
C VAL A 11 -16.48 57.55 -15.81
N ILE A 12 -15.17 57.54 -16.07
CA ILE A 12 -14.49 56.46 -16.76
C ILE A 12 -14.35 55.31 -15.73
N ALA A 13 -15.26 54.36 -15.81
CA ALA A 13 -15.09 53.09 -15.13
C ALA A 13 -14.01 52.29 -15.87
N VAL A 14 -12.81 52.22 -15.29
CA VAL A 14 -11.79 51.26 -15.69
C VAL A 14 -12.28 49.90 -15.25
N VAL A 15 -12.93 49.18 -16.14
CA VAL A 15 -13.22 47.75 -15.98
C VAL A 15 -11.87 47.06 -16.17
N SER A 16 -11.23 46.66 -15.07
CA SER A 16 -10.17 45.67 -15.13
C SER A 16 -10.80 44.35 -15.59
N GLN A 17 -10.68 44.09 -16.90
CA GLN A 17 -10.92 42.76 -17.42
C GLN A 17 -9.84 41.83 -16.81
N SER A 18 -10.17 41.18 -15.70
CA SER A 18 -9.56 39.92 -15.36
C SER A 18 -9.84 39.00 -16.54
N VAL A 19 -8.83 38.68 -17.33
CA VAL A 19 -8.89 37.61 -18.32
C VAL A 19 -9.18 36.32 -17.53
N VAL A 20 -10.45 36.00 -17.38
CA VAL A 20 -10.89 34.67 -17.00
C VAL A 20 -10.49 33.82 -18.20
N ALA A 21 -9.45 33.04 -18.07
CA ALA A 21 -9.11 32.02 -19.05
C ALA A 21 -10.39 31.23 -19.34
N GLN A 22 -10.70 31.06 -20.62
CA GLN A 22 -11.88 30.33 -21.03
C GLN A 22 -11.78 28.91 -20.48
N ALA A 23 -12.75 28.49 -19.69
CA ALA A 23 -12.74 27.19 -19.03
C ALA A 23 -12.66 26.07 -20.08
N GLY A 24 -11.48 25.51 -20.32
CA GLY A 24 -11.21 24.53 -21.37
C GLY A 24 -9.79 24.62 -21.93
N ASP A 25 -9.14 25.80 -21.81
CA ASP A 25 -7.83 26.05 -22.38
C ASP A 25 -6.69 25.93 -21.35
N ALA A 26 -6.99 25.61 -20.09
CA ALA A 26 -6.02 25.51 -19.02
C ALA A 26 -6.34 24.38 -18.02
N TRP A 27 -5.28 23.81 -17.45
CA TRP A 27 -5.32 22.85 -16.35
C TRP A 27 -4.36 23.33 -15.27
N LEU A 28 -4.86 24.11 -14.31
CA LEU A 28 -3.98 24.92 -13.46
C LEU A 28 -3.41 24.18 -12.25
N GLN A 29 -4.02 23.12 -11.77
CA GLN A 29 -3.62 22.38 -10.58
C GLN A 29 -4.18 20.96 -10.57
N PHE A 30 -3.80 20.15 -9.59
CA PHE A 30 -4.23 18.76 -9.41
C PHE A 30 -5.76 18.65 -9.50
N GLN A 31 -6.25 17.73 -10.35
CA GLN A 31 -7.66 17.52 -10.66
C GLN A 31 -8.41 18.78 -11.14
N GLY A 32 -7.70 19.75 -11.69
CA GLY A 32 -8.25 20.93 -12.38
C GLY A 32 -8.59 22.12 -11.48
N ASP A 33 -9.00 21.90 -10.24
CA ASP A 33 -9.47 22.96 -9.33
C ASP A 33 -9.05 22.74 -7.88
N ALA A 34 -9.31 23.74 -7.03
CA ALA A 34 -8.98 23.69 -5.61
C ALA A 34 -9.93 22.78 -4.78
N LEU A 35 -11.11 22.47 -5.32
CA LEU A 35 -12.04 21.48 -4.77
C LEU A 35 -11.55 20.04 -4.99
N ARG A 36 -10.61 19.84 -5.91
CA ARG A 36 -10.19 18.52 -6.38
C ARG A 36 -11.35 17.74 -7.00
N SER A 37 -12.26 18.46 -7.64
CA SER A 37 -13.51 17.87 -8.18
C SER A 37 -13.27 16.91 -9.34
N GLY A 38 -12.14 17.02 -10.01
CA GLY A 38 -11.84 16.25 -11.23
C GLY A 38 -12.80 16.57 -12.39
N ASN A 39 -13.52 17.69 -12.31
CA ASN A 39 -14.56 18.05 -13.25
C ASN A 39 -14.14 19.20 -14.17
N ALA A 40 -13.59 18.86 -15.31
CA ALA A 40 -13.26 19.78 -16.39
C ALA A 40 -14.39 19.79 -17.44
N ALA A 41 -15.62 20.07 -17.04
CA ALA A 41 -16.81 19.98 -17.90
C ALA A 41 -16.75 20.83 -19.19
N ALA A 42 -15.94 21.86 -19.21
CA ALA A 42 -15.74 22.72 -20.39
C ALA A 42 -14.64 22.16 -21.34
N ALA A 43 -13.79 21.26 -20.89
CA ALA A 43 -12.72 20.71 -21.71
C ALA A 43 -13.25 19.68 -22.71
N GLU A 44 -12.92 19.89 -23.97
CA GLU A 44 -13.31 19.01 -25.07
C GLU A 44 -12.29 17.88 -25.25
N VAL A 45 -12.82 16.68 -25.47
CA VAL A 45 -12.02 15.52 -25.88
C VAL A 45 -12.31 15.26 -27.36
N PRO A 46 -11.29 15.31 -28.24
CA PRO A 46 -11.46 15.03 -29.64
C PRO A 46 -12.01 13.62 -29.91
N SER A 47 -12.86 13.48 -30.90
CA SER A 47 -13.49 12.22 -31.28
C SER A 47 -12.53 11.18 -31.87
N ARG A 48 -11.40 11.63 -32.44
CA ARG A 48 -10.37 10.80 -33.06
C ARG A 48 -9.00 11.06 -32.44
N LEU A 49 -8.80 10.46 -31.31
CA LEU A 49 -7.54 10.59 -30.58
C LEU A 49 -6.43 9.71 -31.16
N GLY A 50 -5.25 10.29 -31.23
CA GLY A 50 -4.01 9.59 -31.56
C GLY A 50 -2.83 10.23 -30.83
N LEU A 51 -1.70 9.54 -30.80
CA LEU A 51 -0.50 10.06 -30.17
C LEU A 51 0.07 11.23 -30.99
N VAL A 52 0.15 12.42 -30.37
CA VAL A 52 0.81 13.60 -30.93
C VAL A 52 2.32 13.51 -30.71
N GLY A 53 2.75 12.99 -29.57
CA GLY A 53 4.13 12.75 -29.22
C GLY A 53 4.32 12.30 -27.79
N ALA A 54 5.54 11.95 -27.44
CA ALA A 54 5.93 11.59 -26.09
C ALA A 54 7.24 12.29 -25.71
N VAL A 55 7.26 12.97 -24.57
CA VAL A 55 8.42 13.72 -24.09
C VAL A 55 9.12 12.92 -23.00
N PRO A 56 10.39 12.52 -23.19
CA PRO A 56 11.15 11.82 -22.15
C PRO A 56 11.55 12.79 -21.02
N LEU A 57 11.22 12.44 -19.79
CA LEU A 57 11.70 13.13 -18.60
C LEU A 57 12.85 12.34 -17.96
N SER A 58 13.32 12.74 -16.79
CA SER A 58 14.48 12.08 -16.15
C SER A 58 14.10 10.90 -15.24
N ASP A 59 12.83 10.81 -14.84
CA ASP A 59 12.31 9.76 -13.95
C ASP A 59 10.84 9.46 -14.24
N GLY A 60 10.27 8.41 -13.63
CA GLY A 60 8.84 8.13 -13.68
C GLY A 60 8.01 9.34 -13.24
N ILE A 61 6.82 9.51 -13.80
CA ILE A 61 5.98 10.66 -13.53
C ILE A 61 4.79 10.22 -12.66
N TYR A 62 4.77 10.72 -11.43
CA TYR A 62 3.74 10.43 -10.42
C TYR A 62 2.88 11.66 -10.11
N THR A 63 3.00 12.70 -10.91
CA THR A 63 2.31 13.99 -10.75
C THR A 63 1.42 14.27 -11.93
N SER A 64 0.29 14.94 -11.68
CA SER A 64 -0.54 15.51 -12.76
C SER A 64 0.18 16.73 -13.35
N PRO A 65 0.29 16.87 -14.69
CA PRO A 65 0.82 18.08 -15.30
C PRO A 65 -0.09 19.28 -15.04
N ALA A 66 0.48 20.49 -15.07
CA ALA A 66 -0.27 21.74 -15.14
C ALA A 66 -0.08 22.37 -16.53
N VAL A 67 -1.14 22.95 -17.10
CA VAL A 67 -1.14 23.49 -18.47
C VAL A 67 -1.75 24.89 -18.47
N ALA A 68 -1.05 25.86 -19.05
CA ALA A 68 -1.56 27.19 -19.32
C ALA A 68 -0.74 27.91 -20.39
N ASP A 69 -1.38 28.78 -21.13
CA ASP A 69 -0.75 29.68 -22.13
C ASP A 69 0.17 28.94 -23.10
N GLY A 70 -0.28 27.78 -23.61
CA GLY A 70 0.49 26.94 -24.54
C GLY A 70 1.73 26.28 -23.96
N LYS A 71 1.83 26.16 -22.64
CA LYS A 71 2.92 25.46 -21.95
C LYS A 71 2.41 24.41 -21.00
N VAL A 72 3.15 23.29 -20.94
CA VAL A 72 2.93 22.18 -20.02
C VAL A 72 4.03 22.17 -18.98
N TYR A 73 3.66 22.10 -17.73
CA TYR A 73 4.59 21.98 -16.59
C TYR A 73 4.42 20.59 -15.96
N ALA A 74 5.48 19.80 -16.02
CA ALA A 74 5.53 18.48 -15.43
C ALA A 74 6.63 18.40 -14.37
N VAL A 75 6.41 17.60 -13.33
CA VAL A 75 7.40 17.32 -12.31
C VAL A 75 7.60 15.80 -12.30
N ASP A 76 8.83 15.35 -12.53
CA ASP A 76 9.12 13.93 -12.52
C ASP A 76 9.42 13.38 -11.12
N GLY A 77 9.59 12.09 -11.01
CA GLY A 77 9.81 11.38 -9.75
C GLY A 77 11.09 11.77 -9.01
N SER A 78 12.06 12.39 -9.70
CA SER A 78 13.28 12.95 -9.09
C SER A 78 13.10 14.39 -8.63
N GLY A 79 11.92 14.98 -8.78
CA GLY A 79 11.64 16.38 -8.45
C GLY A 79 12.21 17.37 -9.45
N VAL A 80 12.50 16.96 -10.67
CA VAL A 80 12.88 17.87 -11.75
C VAL A 80 11.62 18.45 -12.38
N VAL A 81 11.58 19.78 -12.48
CA VAL A 81 10.48 20.54 -13.09
C VAL A 81 10.81 20.81 -14.55
N TRP A 82 9.86 20.55 -15.43
CA TRP A 82 9.98 20.68 -16.86
C TRP A 82 8.91 21.62 -17.39
N ALA A 83 9.31 22.61 -18.18
CA ALA A 83 8.38 23.40 -18.98
C ALA A 83 8.53 23.01 -20.45
N ILE A 84 7.43 22.61 -21.05
CA ILE A 84 7.36 22.03 -22.37
C ILE A 84 6.39 22.89 -23.19
N ASP A 85 6.77 23.26 -24.40
CA ASP A 85 5.88 23.93 -25.33
C ASP A 85 4.78 22.97 -25.78
N ALA A 86 3.53 23.34 -25.57
CA ALA A 86 2.39 22.46 -25.81
C ALA A 86 2.20 22.13 -27.30
N ALA A 87 2.57 23.04 -28.23
CA ALA A 87 2.41 22.84 -29.65
C ALA A 87 3.49 21.94 -30.24
N THR A 88 4.76 22.21 -29.89
CA THR A 88 5.93 21.56 -30.49
C THR A 88 6.48 20.41 -29.67
N LEU A 89 6.10 20.29 -28.40
CA LEU A 89 6.59 19.34 -27.39
C LEU A 89 8.09 19.51 -27.08
N ASN A 90 8.67 20.66 -27.40
CA ASN A 90 10.05 20.98 -27.09
C ASN A 90 10.18 21.49 -25.65
N VAL A 91 11.20 21.00 -24.95
CA VAL A 91 11.53 21.48 -23.60
C VAL A 91 12.04 22.93 -23.71
N GLN A 92 11.38 23.83 -23.02
CA GLN A 92 11.71 25.26 -22.95
C GLN A 92 12.76 25.53 -21.85
N TRP A 93 12.51 25.01 -20.68
CA TRP A 93 13.43 25.06 -19.54
C TRP A 93 13.19 23.87 -18.59
N LYS A 94 14.13 23.62 -17.73
CA LYS A 94 14.02 22.68 -16.62
C LYS A 94 14.72 23.23 -15.38
N PHE A 95 14.18 22.88 -14.22
CA PHE A 95 14.70 23.25 -12.90
C PHE A 95 14.87 22.01 -12.05
N ALA A 96 16.08 21.75 -11.55
CA ALA A 96 16.35 20.64 -10.64
C ALA A 96 16.18 21.13 -9.19
N THR A 97 15.23 20.54 -8.46
CA THR A 97 15.03 20.81 -7.05
C THR A 97 16.14 20.17 -6.21
N ARG A 98 16.36 20.67 -4.97
CA ARG A 98 17.29 20.06 -4.03
C ARG A 98 16.77 18.70 -3.54
N GLY A 99 17.67 17.92 -3.00
CA GLY A 99 17.34 16.71 -2.26
C GLY A 99 17.85 15.42 -2.88
N GLY A 100 18.26 15.45 -4.14
CA GLY A 100 18.86 14.28 -4.79
C GLY A 100 18.00 13.02 -4.59
N ALA A 101 18.59 12.00 -4.00
CA ALA A 101 17.88 10.73 -3.71
C ALA A 101 16.67 10.90 -2.76
N GLY A 102 16.62 11.96 -1.95
CA GLY A 102 15.49 12.27 -1.09
C GLY A 102 14.21 12.64 -1.87
N ASN A 103 14.33 13.14 -3.09
CA ASN A 103 13.20 13.53 -3.93
C ASN A 103 12.54 12.36 -4.67
N CYS A 104 13.05 11.15 -4.56
CA CYS A 104 12.49 10.03 -5.33
C CYS A 104 10.99 9.81 -5.06
N ASN A 105 10.28 9.39 -6.10
CA ASN A 105 8.83 9.20 -6.11
C ASN A 105 8.05 10.48 -5.76
N ASN A 106 8.47 11.63 -6.29
CA ASN A 106 7.78 12.89 -6.05
C ASN A 106 6.34 12.83 -6.57
N VAL A 107 5.37 13.15 -5.72
CA VAL A 107 3.92 13.02 -6.00
C VAL A 107 3.17 14.36 -5.91
N SER A 108 3.80 15.41 -5.38
CA SER A 108 3.20 16.73 -5.33
C SER A 108 3.13 17.35 -6.73
N SER A 109 1.93 17.44 -7.27
CA SER A 109 1.69 18.00 -8.61
C SER A 109 1.86 19.52 -8.61
N PRO A 110 2.35 20.12 -9.70
CA PRO A 110 2.51 21.56 -9.79
C PRO A 110 1.16 22.28 -9.85
N ALA A 111 1.13 23.51 -9.34
CA ALA A 111 0.00 24.43 -9.46
C ALA A 111 0.44 25.78 -10.02
N ILE A 112 -0.33 26.34 -10.96
CA ILE A 112 -0.10 27.61 -11.61
C ILE A 112 -0.92 28.71 -10.93
N VAL A 113 -0.26 29.81 -10.50
CA VAL A 113 -0.91 30.97 -9.93
C VAL A 113 -0.33 32.23 -10.57
N GLY A 114 -1.02 32.81 -11.52
CA GLY A 114 -0.55 33.92 -12.33
C GLY A 114 0.78 33.58 -13.04
N LYS A 115 1.85 34.29 -12.73
CA LYS A 115 3.18 34.04 -13.30
C LYS A 115 4.01 33.01 -12.51
N TYR A 116 3.45 32.44 -11.47
CA TYR A 116 4.16 31.55 -10.57
C TYR A 116 3.75 30.08 -10.75
N LEU A 117 4.70 29.20 -10.56
CA LEU A 117 4.53 27.75 -10.49
C LEU A 117 4.92 27.26 -9.10
N HIS A 118 3.97 26.62 -8.41
CA HIS A 118 4.12 26.12 -7.05
C HIS A 118 4.23 24.62 -7.04
N LEU A 119 5.11 24.03 -6.22
CA LEU A 119 5.24 22.59 -6.03
C LEU A 119 5.90 22.24 -4.70
N GLY A 120 5.53 21.12 -4.12
CA GLY A 120 6.22 20.49 -3.01
C GLY A 120 7.17 19.40 -3.47
N THR A 121 8.09 18.97 -2.59
CA THR A 121 8.98 17.84 -2.89
C THR A 121 9.06 16.84 -1.75
N MET A 122 9.43 15.60 -2.10
CA MET A 122 9.66 14.52 -1.14
C MET A 122 10.87 14.79 -0.24
N ALA A 123 11.79 15.66 -0.63
CA ALA A 123 12.91 16.10 0.20
C ALA A 123 12.54 17.19 1.23
N GLY A 124 11.29 17.63 1.26
CA GLY A 124 10.79 18.56 2.25
C GLY A 124 10.99 20.03 1.91
N PHE A 125 11.15 20.34 0.63
CA PHE A 125 11.21 21.72 0.16
C PHE A 125 9.96 22.07 -0.64
N TYR A 126 9.45 23.25 -0.43
CA TYR A 126 8.43 23.87 -1.25
C TYR A 126 9.03 24.95 -2.13
N TYR A 127 8.69 24.95 -3.42
CA TYR A 127 9.25 25.84 -4.42
C TYR A 127 8.18 26.72 -5.05
N VAL A 128 8.57 27.98 -5.31
CA VAL A 128 7.85 28.89 -6.18
C VAL A 128 8.82 29.35 -7.27
N LEU A 129 8.48 29.04 -8.51
CA LEU A 129 9.25 29.40 -9.69
C LEU A 129 8.50 30.44 -10.53
N ASP A 130 9.22 31.30 -11.24
CA ASP A 130 8.65 32.03 -12.36
C ASP A 130 8.39 31.04 -13.50
N ARG A 131 7.12 30.82 -13.86
CA ARG A 131 6.75 29.79 -14.82
C ARG A 131 7.20 30.08 -16.25
N HIS A 132 7.52 31.32 -16.58
CA HIS A 132 7.96 31.68 -17.93
C HIS A 132 9.44 31.40 -18.14
N THR A 133 10.25 31.62 -17.10
CA THR A 133 11.72 31.54 -17.15
C THR A 133 12.32 30.35 -16.43
N GLY A 134 11.58 29.71 -15.51
CA GLY A 134 12.09 28.67 -14.61
C GLY A 134 12.93 29.20 -13.46
N ALA A 135 13.03 30.54 -13.31
CA ALA A 135 13.80 31.15 -12.24
C ALA A 135 13.19 30.89 -10.85
N LEU A 136 14.03 30.57 -9.90
CA LEU A 136 13.63 30.40 -8.49
C LEU A 136 13.18 31.76 -7.92
N VAL A 137 11.93 31.83 -7.45
CA VAL A 137 11.38 32.98 -6.73
C VAL A 137 11.49 32.78 -5.24
N ARG A 138 11.10 31.59 -4.76
CA ARG A 138 11.19 31.25 -3.33
C ARG A 138 11.38 29.76 -3.11
N GLU A 139 12.12 29.43 -2.07
CA GLU A 139 12.27 28.07 -1.52
C GLU A 139 11.93 28.14 -0.03
N ILE A 140 11.11 27.19 0.45
CA ILE A 140 10.75 27.05 1.86
C ILE A 140 11.23 25.65 2.31
N ASP A 141 12.09 25.61 3.31
CA ASP A 141 12.51 24.35 3.95
C ASP A 141 11.47 23.97 5.02
N CYS A 142 10.60 23.02 4.68
CA CYS A 142 9.57 22.50 5.57
C CYS A 142 10.07 21.37 6.46
N ARG A 143 11.27 20.84 6.22
CA ARG A 143 11.91 19.72 6.93
C ARG A 143 11.16 18.40 6.93
N GLU A 144 10.05 18.32 6.22
CA GLU A 144 9.18 17.15 6.10
C GLU A 144 8.72 17.01 4.66
N ALA A 145 8.63 15.77 4.14
CA ALA A 145 8.16 15.55 2.78
C ALA A 145 6.77 16.17 2.56
N ILE A 146 6.55 16.62 1.33
CA ILE A 146 5.29 17.23 0.92
C ILE A 146 4.64 16.29 -0.08
N PHE A 147 3.65 15.52 0.39
CA PHE A 147 2.85 14.64 -0.48
C PHE A 147 1.69 15.39 -1.12
N SER A 148 1.17 16.42 -0.44
CA SER A 148 0.03 17.17 -0.97
C SER A 148 0.44 18.05 -2.16
N SER A 149 -0.44 18.10 -3.16
CA SER A 149 -0.32 19.08 -4.25
C SER A 149 -0.84 20.43 -3.75
N PRO A 150 -0.19 21.57 -4.12
CA PRO A 150 -0.65 22.89 -3.73
C PRO A 150 -2.10 23.13 -4.16
N ALA A 151 -2.93 23.70 -3.27
CA ALA A 151 -4.28 24.16 -3.56
C ALA A 151 -4.28 25.66 -3.72
N ALA A 152 -4.46 26.11 -4.97
CA ALA A 152 -4.51 27.54 -5.28
C ALA A 152 -5.92 28.07 -5.09
N GLY A 153 -6.09 28.96 -4.10
CA GLY A 153 -7.31 29.76 -3.92
C GLY A 153 -7.23 31.10 -4.65
N ALA A 154 -8.18 32.00 -4.35
CA ALA A 154 -8.24 33.32 -4.97
C ALA A 154 -7.05 34.20 -4.58
N ASP A 155 -6.68 34.19 -3.31
CA ASP A 155 -5.67 35.10 -2.74
C ASP A 155 -4.37 34.39 -2.32
N ARG A 156 -4.42 33.08 -2.04
CA ARG A 156 -3.34 32.29 -1.45
C ARG A 156 -3.25 30.88 -2.00
N VAL A 157 -2.10 30.28 -1.74
CA VAL A 157 -1.83 28.88 -2.02
C VAL A 157 -1.61 28.12 -0.71
N TYR A 158 -2.17 26.93 -0.61
CA TYR A 158 -2.12 26.10 0.60
C TYR A 158 -1.54 24.74 0.30
N PHE A 159 -0.74 24.23 1.23
CA PHE A 159 -0.21 22.87 1.17
C PHE A 159 0.01 22.31 2.59
N ALA A 160 0.15 21.00 2.68
CA ALA A 160 0.44 20.31 3.92
C ALA A 160 1.66 19.40 3.76
N THR A 161 2.48 19.30 4.82
CA THR A 161 3.54 18.31 4.91
C THR A 161 3.00 16.96 5.35
N VAL A 162 3.78 15.91 5.18
CA VAL A 162 3.41 14.56 5.65
C VAL A 162 3.19 14.51 7.17
N GLY A 163 3.88 15.35 7.93
CA GLY A 163 3.67 15.51 9.37
C GLY A 163 2.44 16.34 9.73
N ALA A 164 1.60 16.69 8.75
CA ALA A 164 0.40 17.50 8.90
C ALA A 164 0.65 18.92 9.43
N GLN A 165 1.78 19.52 9.06
CA GLN A 165 1.97 20.96 9.12
C GLN A 165 1.35 21.61 7.88
N VAL A 166 0.48 22.59 8.08
CA VAL A 166 -0.24 23.30 7.02
C VAL A 166 0.36 24.68 6.84
N TYR A 167 0.59 25.05 5.60
CA TYR A 167 1.13 26.33 5.19
C TYR A 167 0.12 27.08 4.32
N ALA A 168 -0.04 28.37 4.59
CA ALA A 168 -0.65 29.31 3.67
C ALA A 168 0.42 30.28 3.19
N VAL A 169 0.56 30.38 1.88
CA VAL A 169 1.54 31.26 1.24
C VAL A 169 0.87 32.23 0.28
N GLU A 170 1.40 33.43 0.20
CA GLU A 170 1.05 34.38 -0.86
C GLU A 170 1.49 33.83 -2.24
N PRO A 171 0.97 34.36 -3.36
CA PRO A 171 1.37 33.86 -4.68
C PRO A 171 2.88 33.86 -4.96
N ASP A 172 3.65 34.75 -4.33
CA ASP A 172 5.12 34.80 -4.45
C ASP A 172 5.84 33.82 -3.49
N GLY A 173 5.09 33.04 -2.71
CA GLY A 173 5.62 32.10 -1.73
C GLY A 173 5.93 32.70 -0.36
N THR A 174 5.62 33.98 -0.10
CA THR A 174 5.74 34.55 1.24
C THR A 174 4.76 33.83 2.18
N VAL A 175 5.29 33.27 3.28
CA VAL A 175 4.47 32.53 4.26
C VAL A 175 3.58 33.53 5.01
N ALA A 176 2.28 33.38 4.88
CA ALA A 176 1.28 34.17 5.59
C ALA A 176 1.05 33.63 7.01
N TRP A 177 0.88 32.29 7.13
CA TRP A 177 0.75 31.59 8.39
C TRP A 177 1.06 30.10 8.24
N THR A 178 1.31 29.45 9.38
CA THR A 178 1.44 28.00 9.51
C THR A 178 0.53 27.49 10.63
N TRP A 179 0.10 26.23 10.51
CA TRP A 179 -0.69 25.57 11.53
C TRP A 179 -0.24 24.11 11.66
N ASP A 180 -0.28 23.54 12.87
CA ASP A 180 0.27 22.25 13.18
C ASP A 180 -0.78 21.33 13.81
N PHE A 181 -1.21 20.30 13.07
CA PHE A 181 -2.20 19.32 13.53
C PHE A 181 -1.74 18.54 14.76
N VAL A 182 -0.48 18.13 14.80
CA VAL A 182 0.04 17.31 15.90
C VAL A 182 0.04 18.09 17.21
N LYS A 183 0.41 19.37 17.13
CA LYS A 183 0.38 20.27 18.29
C LYS A 183 -1.03 20.68 18.69
N GLU A 184 -1.83 21.14 17.75
CA GLU A 184 -3.11 21.79 18.01
C GLU A 184 -4.26 20.80 18.28
N VAL A 185 -4.20 19.59 17.69
CA VAL A 185 -5.27 18.59 17.78
C VAL A 185 -4.88 17.38 18.62
N ILE A 186 -3.67 16.84 18.41
CA ILE A 186 -3.18 15.69 19.18
C ILE A 186 -2.64 16.12 20.55
N GLY A 187 -2.15 17.35 20.66
CA GLY A 187 -1.57 17.89 21.90
C GLY A 187 -0.17 17.32 22.20
N PHE A 188 0.62 17.05 21.15
CA PHE A 188 1.99 16.58 21.26
C PHE A 188 2.95 17.63 20.68
N ASP A 189 3.87 18.12 21.50
CA ASP A 189 4.84 19.17 21.15
C ASP A 189 6.29 18.65 21.10
N GLY A 190 6.49 17.34 20.98
CA GLY A 190 7.78 16.70 20.83
C GLY A 190 8.16 16.48 19.36
N ASP A 191 9.32 15.84 19.15
CA ASP A 191 9.71 15.39 17.82
C ASP A 191 8.76 14.26 17.36
N ARG A 192 7.86 14.58 16.44
CA ARG A 192 6.86 13.66 15.91
C ARG A 192 7.45 12.48 15.14
N TRP A 193 8.71 12.58 14.70
CA TRP A 193 9.42 11.56 13.97
C TRP A 193 10.29 10.66 14.86
N SER A 194 10.36 10.97 16.15
CA SER A 194 11.09 10.18 17.15
C SER A 194 10.14 9.24 17.89
N GLY A 195 10.34 7.93 17.72
CA GLY A 195 9.59 6.93 18.49
C GLY A 195 9.83 7.07 20.00
N GLU A 196 11.03 7.44 20.41
CA GLU A 196 11.39 7.67 21.82
C GLU A 196 10.65 8.87 22.40
N ALA A 197 10.48 9.96 21.65
CA ALA A 197 9.73 11.13 22.11
C ALA A 197 8.26 10.77 22.35
N TRP A 198 7.65 9.99 21.47
CA TRP A 198 6.29 9.46 21.69
C TRP A 198 6.24 8.54 22.90
N LEU A 199 7.20 7.64 23.07
CA LEU A 199 7.23 6.71 24.19
C LEU A 199 7.41 7.45 25.54
N GLN A 200 8.21 8.53 25.58
CA GLN A 200 8.39 9.36 26.77
C GLN A 200 7.09 10.12 27.13
N ALA A 201 6.41 10.67 26.14
CA ALA A 201 5.17 11.41 26.35
C ALA A 201 3.98 10.48 26.68
N ARG A 202 3.99 9.25 26.22
CA ARG A 202 2.92 8.24 26.35
C ARG A 202 3.53 6.88 26.65
N PRO A 203 3.97 6.64 27.92
CA PRO A 203 4.71 5.43 28.31
C PRO A 203 3.92 4.12 28.18
N ASP A 204 2.60 4.17 28.15
CA ASP A 204 1.71 3.06 27.82
C ASP A 204 1.67 2.74 26.32
N ARG A 205 2.48 3.41 25.50
CA ARG A 205 2.73 3.33 24.09
C ARG A 205 1.93 4.30 23.22
N VAL A 206 2.44 4.55 22.06
CA VAL A 206 1.75 5.23 20.95
C VAL A 206 0.58 4.37 20.50
N THR A 207 -0.60 4.96 20.43
CA THR A 207 -1.79 4.29 19.92
C THR A 207 -2.03 4.73 18.46
N TRP A 208 -2.76 3.91 17.73
CA TRP A 208 -3.22 4.26 16.38
C TRP A 208 -4.08 5.56 16.37
N ARG A 209 -4.64 5.99 17.48
CA ARG A 209 -5.35 7.28 17.65
C ARG A 209 -4.44 8.50 17.51
N ASP A 210 -3.15 8.29 17.73
CA ASP A 210 -2.14 9.35 17.64
C ASP A 210 -1.56 9.49 16.25
N HIS A 211 -1.98 8.66 15.30
CA HIS A 211 -1.44 8.76 13.98
C HIS A 211 -1.86 10.05 13.26
N PHE A 212 -0.93 10.66 12.54
CA PHE A 212 -1.05 12.05 12.13
C PHE A 212 -0.76 12.30 10.63
N VAL A 213 -0.40 11.28 9.87
CA VAL A 213 0.12 11.49 8.52
C VAL A 213 -0.89 12.13 7.60
N CYS A 214 -0.47 13.22 6.94
CA CYS A 214 -1.17 13.84 5.81
C CYS A 214 -0.44 13.47 4.51
N SER A 215 -0.92 12.44 3.82
CA SER A 215 -0.30 11.92 2.60
C SER A 215 -1.10 12.18 1.35
N ARG A 216 -2.14 12.98 1.46
CA ARG A 216 -3.09 13.24 0.38
C ARG A 216 -3.28 14.74 0.17
N GLU A 217 -3.93 15.07 -0.92
CA GLU A 217 -4.25 16.43 -1.30
C GLU A 217 -5.28 17.01 -0.34
N LEU A 218 -5.11 18.26 0.03
CA LEU A 218 -6.15 19.05 0.69
C LEU A 218 -7.11 19.66 -0.35
N CYS A 219 -8.37 19.88 0.05
CA CYS A 219 -9.36 20.62 -0.71
C CYS A 219 -9.53 22.03 -0.12
N LEU A 220 -9.97 22.99 -0.96
CA LEU A 220 -10.29 24.34 -0.52
C LEU A 220 -11.73 24.69 -0.93
N ILE A 221 -12.59 24.99 0.04
CA ILE A 221 -13.98 25.41 -0.17
C ILE A 221 -14.10 26.85 0.28
N GLY A 222 -14.05 27.80 -0.67
CA GLY A 222 -13.98 29.22 -0.34
C GLY A 222 -12.69 29.56 0.41
N LYS A 223 -12.77 29.82 1.72
CA LYS A 223 -11.63 30.05 2.63
C LYS A 223 -11.43 28.93 3.64
N THR A 224 -12.20 27.86 3.55
CA THR A 224 -12.08 26.70 4.43
C THR A 224 -11.25 25.61 3.75
N LEU A 225 -10.11 25.29 4.36
CA LEU A 225 -9.31 24.15 3.98
C LEU A 225 -9.90 22.87 4.60
N VAL A 226 -9.90 21.80 3.82
CA VAL A 226 -10.26 20.47 4.28
C VAL A 226 -9.04 19.59 4.16
N ILE A 227 -8.53 19.09 5.29
CA ILE A 227 -7.22 18.44 5.38
C ILE A 227 -7.41 17.01 5.88
N PRO A 228 -6.96 15.97 5.14
CA PRO A 228 -6.92 14.61 5.65
C PRO A 228 -5.68 14.42 6.51
N ALA A 229 -5.85 14.26 7.80
CA ALA A 229 -4.75 14.04 8.74
C ALA A 229 -5.02 12.81 9.61
N GLY A 230 -4.23 11.76 9.39
CA GLY A 230 -4.46 10.48 10.05
C GLY A 230 -5.84 9.92 9.72
N GLY A 231 -6.62 9.57 10.73
CA GLY A 231 -8.01 9.11 10.59
C GLY A 231 -9.04 10.23 10.70
N ARG A 232 -8.64 11.50 10.53
CA ARG A 232 -9.49 12.67 10.71
C ARG A 232 -9.58 13.52 9.46
N THR A 233 -10.70 14.21 9.30
CA THR A 233 -10.88 15.29 8.34
C THR A 233 -10.95 16.60 9.09
N VAL A 234 -9.99 17.49 8.84
CA VAL A 234 -9.85 18.77 9.54
C VAL A 234 -10.43 19.87 8.67
N PHE A 235 -11.32 20.67 9.22
CA PHE A 235 -11.84 21.91 8.62
C PHE A 235 -11.17 23.10 9.29
N LEU A 236 -10.39 23.86 8.49
CA LEU A 236 -9.54 24.94 8.96
C LEU A 236 -9.78 26.20 8.14
N ASP A 237 -10.27 27.27 8.75
CA ASP A 237 -10.51 28.53 8.06
C ASP A 237 -9.23 29.38 7.96
N ASP A 238 -9.00 29.97 6.78
CA ASP A 238 -8.06 31.07 6.66
C ASP A 238 -8.68 32.36 7.21
N ALA A 239 -8.24 32.81 8.37
CA ALA A 239 -8.66 34.03 9.03
C ALA A 239 -7.80 35.26 8.66
N GLY A 240 -7.01 35.15 7.59
CA GLY A 240 -6.12 36.21 7.09
C GLY A 240 -4.71 36.08 7.64
N SER A 241 -4.42 36.51 8.87
CA SER A 241 -3.09 36.43 9.50
C SER A 241 -2.85 35.12 10.25
N SER A 242 -3.83 34.25 10.37
CA SER A 242 -3.76 32.98 11.10
C SER A 242 -4.78 31.99 10.58
N ALA A 243 -4.62 30.73 10.96
CA ALA A 243 -5.62 29.69 10.76
C ALA A 243 -6.57 29.63 11.97
N LYS A 244 -7.84 29.28 11.72
CA LYS A 244 -8.82 29.02 12.76
C LYS A 244 -9.40 27.61 12.57
N LEU A 245 -9.12 26.72 13.52
CA LEU A 245 -9.72 25.39 13.54
C LEU A 245 -11.24 25.51 13.76
N ARG A 246 -12.02 24.92 12.85
CA ARG A 246 -13.46 24.76 12.97
C ARG A 246 -13.77 23.43 13.66
N VAL A 247 -13.31 22.36 13.06
CA VAL A 247 -13.50 21.01 13.59
C VAL A 247 -12.43 20.06 13.05
N ALA A 248 -12.00 19.11 13.89
CA ALA A 248 -11.23 17.94 13.47
C ALA A 248 -12.10 16.69 13.62
N GLY A 249 -12.93 16.43 12.62
CA GLY A 249 -13.91 15.36 12.62
C GLY A 249 -13.26 13.99 12.51
N GLU A 250 -13.51 13.09 13.46
CA GLU A 250 -13.21 11.67 13.28
C GLU A 250 -14.19 11.10 12.25
N ILE A 251 -13.69 10.34 11.30
CA ILE A 251 -14.56 9.59 10.39
C ILE A 251 -15.23 8.50 11.22
N PRO A 252 -16.56 8.34 11.15
CA PRO A 252 -17.25 7.37 11.97
C PRO A 252 -16.66 5.97 11.82
N ALA A 253 -16.16 5.39 12.90
CA ALA A 253 -15.73 4.01 12.89
C ALA A 253 -16.96 3.12 12.66
N TYR A 254 -16.86 2.20 11.74
CA TYR A 254 -17.98 1.36 11.32
C TYR A 254 -18.63 0.55 12.47
N ASP A 255 -17.86 0.25 13.51
CA ASP A 255 -18.30 -0.47 14.71
C ASP A 255 -17.75 0.14 16.02
N GLY A 256 -17.19 1.34 15.98
CA GLY A 256 -16.62 2.04 17.12
C GLY A 256 -15.27 1.52 17.63
N LYS A 257 -14.68 0.51 16.99
CA LYS A 257 -13.48 -0.18 17.53
C LYS A 257 -12.17 0.18 16.86
N GLU A 258 -12.19 0.56 15.60
CA GLU A 258 -10.98 0.85 14.82
C GLU A 258 -11.15 2.11 14.00
N PHE A 259 -10.11 2.95 13.97
CA PHE A 259 -10.14 4.18 13.21
C PHE A 259 -9.72 3.92 11.77
N PRO A 260 -10.38 4.56 10.81
CA PRO A 260 -10.01 4.46 9.42
C PRO A 260 -8.78 5.31 9.11
N ALA A 261 -8.06 4.94 8.06
CA ALA A 261 -7.15 5.81 7.36
C ALA A 261 -7.91 6.56 6.26
N THR A 262 -7.63 7.85 6.11
CA THR A 262 -8.21 8.67 5.05
C THR A 262 -7.34 8.63 3.81
N PHE A 263 -7.98 8.51 2.67
CA PHE A 263 -7.34 8.55 1.36
C PHE A 263 -7.77 9.78 0.57
N GLY A 264 -7.84 9.66 -0.75
CA GLY A 264 -8.19 10.78 -1.60
C GLY A 264 -9.52 11.42 -1.21
N GLN A 265 -9.55 12.74 -1.24
CA GLN A 265 -10.74 13.53 -1.00
C GLN A 265 -10.99 14.51 -2.13
N SER A 266 -12.25 14.84 -2.34
CA SER A 266 -12.74 15.80 -3.33
C SER A 266 -13.92 16.55 -2.74
N ALA A 267 -14.21 17.73 -3.24
CA ALA A 267 -15.38 18.50 -2.81
C ALA A 267 -16.21 18.97 -4.02
N ASP A 268 -17.48 19.23 -3.79
CA ASP A 268 -18.37 19.87 -4.77
C ASP A 268 -18.59 21.36 -4.44
N SER A 269 -19.23 22.06 -5.37
CA SER A 269 -19.55 23.48 -5.21
C SER A 269 -20.60 23.76 -4.15
N ALA A 270 -21.33 22.76 -3.68
CA ALA A 270 -22.29 22.85 -2.57
C ALA A 270 -21.63 22.68 -1.20
N GLY A 271 -20.32 22.43 -1.16
CA GLY A 271 -19.53 22.27 0.06
C GLY A 271 -19.61 20.86 0.67
N ASN A 272 -20.08 19.87 -0.08
CA ASN A 272 -19.95 18.49 0.33
C ASN A 272 -18.53 17.99 0.04
N VAL A 273 -17.93 17.28 0.98
CA VAL A 273 -16.58 16.68 0.88
C VAL A 273 -16.72 15.17 0.80
N TYR A 274 -16.21 14.59 -0.26
CA TYR A 274 -16.24 13.15 -0.50
C TYR A 274 -14.89 12.55 -0.11
N VAL A 275 -14.89 11.74 0.95
CA VAL A 275 -13.67 11.19 1.53
C VAL A 275 -13.64 9.68 1.36
N GLN A 276 -12.68 9.18 0.61
CA GLN A 276 -12.40 7.75 0.54
C GLN A 276 -11.68 7.33 1.82
N TRP A 277 -12.21 6.35 2.54
CA TRP A 277 -11.54 5.80 3.71
C TRP A 277 -11.61 4.27 3.77
N HIS A 278 -10.64 3.67 4.44
CA HIS A 278 -10.58 2.24 4.71
C HIS A 278 -10.02 1.96 6.09
N ARG A 279 -10.39 0.80 6.61
CA ARG A 279 -9.80 0.20 7.81
C ARG A 279 -8.92 -0.99 7.42
N ARG A 280 -8.05 -1.42 8.32
CA ARG A 280 -7.15 -2.57 8.10
C ARG A 280 -7.89 -3.89 7.84
N ASP A 281 -9.15 -4.01 8.27
CA ASP A 281 -10.02 -5.16 8.02
C ASP A 281 -10.78 -5.08 6.68
N ASN A 282 -10.41 -4.13 5.84
CA ASN A 282 -10.96 -3.80 4.52
C ASN A 282 -12.38 -3.22 4.53
N ALA A 283 -12.96 -2.91 5.68
CA ALA A 283 -14.16 -2.10 5.71
C ALA A 283 -13.84 -0.68 5.23
N GLY A 284 -14.70 -0.10 4.43
CA GLY A 284 -14.55 1.26 3.92
C GLY A 284 -15.69 1.69 3.03
N ARG A 285 -15.72 2.97 2.72
CA ARG A 285 -16.67 3.58 1.79
C ARG A 285 -16.22 4.98 1.40
N VAL A 286 -16.95 5.64 0.54
CA VAL A 286 -16.85 7.07 0.29
C VAL A 286 -17.83 7.79 1.21
N GLU A 287 -17.31 8.49 2.18
CA GLU A 287 -18.09 9.32 3.12
C GLU A 287 -18.37 10.67 2.48
N ILE A 288 -19.53 11.23 2.76
CA ILE A 288 -19.90 12.60 2.40
C ILE A 288 -19.94 13.41 3.68
N LEU A 289 -19.06 14.38 3.80
CA LEU A 289 -18.96 15.27 4.94
C LEU A 289 -19.40 16.68 4.54
N LYS A 290 -20.21 17.31 5.36
CA LYS A 290 -20.62 18.70 5.15
C LYS A 290 -20.48 19.50 6.44
N LEU A 291 -19.73 20.59 6.37
CA LEU A 291 -19.59 21.50 7.50
C LEU A 291 -20.89 22.29 7.67
N ASN A 292 -21.46 22.23 8.86
CA ASN A 292 -22.66 22.95 9.25
C ASN A 292 -22.42 23.68 10.59
N GLY A 293 -22.07 24.96 10.50
CA GLY A 293 -21.51 25.68 11.63
C GLY A 293 -20.19 25.07 12.08
N ASP A 294 -20.08 24.64 13.34
CA ASP A 294 -18.90 23.93 13.88
C ASP A 294 -19.15 22.41 14.04
N ALA A 295 -20.20 21.90 13.41
CA ALA A 295 -20.51 20.48 13.36
C ALA A 295 -20.35 19.94 11.93
N VAL A 296 -20.08 18.64 11.80
CA VAL A 296 -20.00 17.94 10.52
C VAL A 296 -21.19 17.01 10.39
N ALA A 297 -22.03 17.28 9.40
CA ALA A 297 -23.04 16.33 8.95
C ALA A 297 -22.38 15.24 8.10
N THR A 298 -22.80 13.98 8.27
CA THR A 298 -22.22 12.83 7.57
C THR A 298 -23.29 12.05 6.83
N ASP A 299 -22.96 11.65 5.62
CA ASP A 299 -23.68 10.69 4.78
C ASP A 299 -22.64 9.88 4.00
N PHE A 300 -23.03 8.99 3.11
CA PHE A 300 -22.10 8.24 2.29
C PHE A 300 -22.65 7.95 0.89
N VAL A 301 -21.73 7.73 -0.05
CA VAL A 301 -22.09 7.37 -1.43
C VAL A 301 -22.51 5.89 -1.45
N LYS A 302 -23.77 5.64 -1.79
CA LYS A 302 -24.33 4.29 -1.87
C LYS A 302 -23.59 3.42 -2.87
N GLY A 303 -23.49 2.13 -2.60
CA GLY A 303 -22.77 1.17 -3.43
C GLY A 303 -21.23 1.24 -3.32
N THR A 304 -20.69 2.11 -2.43
CA THR A 304 -19.24 2.16 -2.19
C THR A 304 -18.77 1.34 -0.99
N GLN A 305 -19.72 0.83 -0.20
CA GLN A 305 -19.42 0.11 1.04
C GLN A 305 -18.69 -1.21 0.76
N THR A 306 -17.63 -1.43 1.50
CA THR A 306 -17.02 -2.74 1.68
C THR A 306 -17.28 -3.20 3.10
N ALA A 307 -17.73 -4.44 3.28
CA ALA A 307 -18.02 -4.96 4.60
C ALA A 307 -16.78 -5.48 5.31
N ILE A 308 -16.83 -5.54 6.64
CA ILE A 308 -15.77 -6.07 7.48
C ILE A 308 -15.44 -7.51 7.05
N HIS A 309 -14.16 -7.80 6.96
CA HIS A 309 -13.61 -9.11 6.60
C HIS A 309 -14.02 -9.66 5.22
N LEU A 310 -14.68 -8.87 4.40
CA LEU A 310 -14.81 -9.24 3.00
C LEU A 310 -13.46 -9.13 2.30
N PRO A 311 -13.16 -10.05 1.40
CA PRO A 311 -12.05 -9.91 0.49
C PRO A 311 -12.36 -8.77 -0.49
N GLY A 312 -12.12 -7.53 -0.06
CA GLY A 312 -12.21 -6.34 -0.87
C GLY A 312 -10.83 -5.74 -1.06
N LEU A 313 -10.64 -5.05 -2.16
CA LEU A 313 -9.44 -4.29 -2.43
C LEU A 313 -9.63 -2.84 -2.00
N LEU A 314 -8.56 -2.23 -1.52
CA LEU A 314 -8.58 -0.85 -1.10
C LEU A 314 -8.63 0.07 -2.32
N SER A 315 -9.42 1.13 -2.25
CA SER A 315 -9.39 2.23 -3.22
C SER A 315 -8.68 3.42 -2.61
N PHE A 316 -7.67 3.92 -3.30
CA PHE A 316 -6.80 4.99 -2.80
C PHE A 316 -7.05 6.32 -3.50
N ALA A 317 -7.58 6.29 -4.72
CA ALA A 317 -7.79 7.47 -5.54
C ALA A 317 -8.94 8.33 -5.02
N SER A 318 -8.79 9.65 -5.12
CA SER A 318 -9.90 10.58 -4.96
C SER A 318 -10.95 10.33 -6.03
N VAL A 319 -12.20 10.58 -5.70
CA VAL A 319 -13.32 10.49 -6.64
C VAL A 319 -13.42 11.77 -7.47
N SER A 320 -14.10 11.69 -8.61
CA SER A 320 -14.51 12.88 -9.38
C SER A 320 -16.03 13.05 -9.34
N ILE A 321 -16.46 14.30 -9.36
CA ILE A 321 -17.85 14.65 -9.04
C ILE A 321 -18.43 15.52 -10.14
N ARG A 322 -19.61 15.15 -10.64
CA ARG A 322 -20.39 15.99 -11.57
C ARG A 322 -21.89 15.91 -11.23
N GLY A 323 -22.42 16.99 -10.70
CA GLY A 323 -23.78 17.00 -10.19
C GLY A 323 -23.94 15.98 -9.06
N ASP A 324 -24.92 15.09 -9.20
CA ASP A 324 -25.19 14.03 -8.24
C ASP A 324 -24.43 12.71 -8.52
N ASP A 325 -23.59 12.69 -9.55
CA ASP A 325 -22.82 11.52 -9.94
C ASP A 325 -21.41 11.57 -9.37
N VAL A 326 -20.98 10.45 -8.78
CA VAL A 326 -19.62 10.22 -8.26
C VAL A 326 -18.94 9.17 -9.11
N TYR A 327 -17.79 9.51 -9.66
CA TYR A 327 -16.97 8.62 -10.49
C TYR A 327 -15.77 8.13 -9.67
N ARG A 328 -15.65 6.81 -9.54
CA ARG A 328 -14.64 6.15 -8.71
C ARG A 328 -13.91 5.09 -9.52
N VAL A 329 -12.59 5.06 -9.42
CA VAL A 329 -11.80 3.96 -9.95
C VAL A 329 -11.57 2.88 -8.91
N ARG A 330 -11.43 1.65 -9.39
CA ARG A 330 -11.21 0.45 -8.57
C ARG A 330 -10.02 -0.35 -9.11
N PRO A 331 -9.18 -0.88 -8.21
CA PRO A 331 -8.09 -1.77 -8.62
C PRO A 331 -8.55 -3.20 -8.92
N GLU A 332 -9.83 -3.53 -8.68
CA GLU A 332 -10.37 -4.86 -8.93
C GLU A 332 -10.61 -5.10 -10.42
N GLN A 333 -10.18 -6.27 -10.88
CA GLN A 333 -10.49 -6.75 -12.22
C GLN A 333 -12.00 -6.83 -12.45
N GLY A 334 -12.45 -6.13 -13.47
CA GLY A 334 -13.85 -6.10 -13.89
C GLY A 334 -14.69 -4.97 -13.26
N LEU A 335 -14.12 -4.18 -12.33
CA LEU A 335 -14.81 -3.02 -11.74
C LEU A 335 -14.26 -1.68 -12.22
N GLY A 336 -12.95 -1.57 -12.47
CA GLY A 336 -12.30 -0.40 -13.05
C GLY A 336 -12.94 0.94 -12.72
N LEU A 337 -13.54 1.62 -13.71
CA LEU A 337 -14.28 2.87 -13.52
C LEU A 337 -15.75 2.60 -13.25
N CYS A 338 -16.25 3.09 -12.13
CA CYS A 338 -17.64 3.00 -11.70
C CYS A 338 -18.27 4.38 -11.57
N ARG A 339 -19.53 4.50 -11.98
CA ARG A 339 -20.41 5.64 -11.69
C ARG A 339 -21.38 5.25 -10.57
N HIS A 340 -21.44 6.07 -9.54
CA HIS A 340 -22.41 5.99 -8.45
C HIS A 340 -23.36 7.20 -8.56
N SER A 341 -24.61 6.96 -8.91
CA SER A 341 -25.63 7.99 -9.03
C SER A 341 -26.49 8.08 -7.79
N ALA A 342 -26.98 9.26 -7.45
CA ALA A 342 -27.84 9.47 -6.30
C ALA A 342 -29.07 8.54 -6.35
N GLY A 343 -29.37 7.90 -5.22
CA GLY A 343 -30.50 6.98 -5.09
C GLY A 343 -30.25 5.56 -5.62
N GLN A 344 -29.14 5.28 -6.29
CA GLN A 344 -28.80 3.94 -6.77
C GLN A 344 -28.00 3.18 -5.73
N GLU A 345 -28.40 1.93 -5.41
CA GLU A 345 -27.70 1.07 -4.45
C GLU A 345 -26.49 0.34 -5.06
N GLN A 346 -26.45 0.20 -6.37
CA GLN A 346 -25.37 -0.49 -7.10
C GLN A 346 -24.70 0.48 -8.06
N PRO A 347 -23.37 0.45 -8.17
CA PRO A 347 -22.65 1.25 -9.15
C PRO A 347 -22.86 0.71 -10.55
N GLN A 348 -22.84 1.59 -11.52
CA GLN A 348 -22.70 1.25 -12.92
C GLN A 348 -21.22 1.13 -13.26
N VAL A 349 -20.78 -0.03 -13.73
CA VAL A 349 -19.42 -0.20 -14.28
C VAL A 349 -19.39 0.39 -15.68
N LEU A 350 -18.62 1.45 -15.86
CA LEU A 350 -18.46 2.13 -17.17
C LEU A 350 -17.29 1.52 -17.96
N CYS A 351 -16.23 1.12 -17.29
CA CYS A 351 -15.08 0.46 -17.90
C CYS A 351 -14.44 -0.51 -16.91
N PRO A 352 -14.18 -1.78 -17.29
CA PRO A 352 -13.72 -2.81 -16.35
C PRO A 352 -12.22 -2.78 -16.04
N ALA A 353 -11.43 -1.92 -16.69
CA ALA A 353 -9.97 -1.91 -16.58
C ALA A 353 -9.50 -1.37 -15.21
N PRO A 354 -8.71 -2.16 -14.44
CA PRO A 354 -8.27 -1.78 -13.10
C PRO A 354 -7.43 -0.51 -13.06
N SER A 355 -7.66 0.31 -12.03
CA SER A 355 -6.95 1.58 -11.87
C SER A 355 -6.84 2.02 -10.42
N ILE A 356 -5.79 2.82 -10.14
CA ILE A 356 -5.60 3.63 -8.94
C ILE A 356 -5.41 5.11 -9.27
N CYS A 357 -5.60 5.48 -10.54
CA CYS A 357 -5.49 6.84 -11.04
C CYS A 357 -6.80 7.61 -10.77
N PRO A 358 -6.79 8.77 -10.11
CA PRO A 358 -7.98 9.60 -9.98
C PRO A 358 -8.58 9.92 -11.35
N PRO A 359 -9.89 9.68 -11.58
CA PRO A 359 -10.51 9.93 -12.86
C PRO A 359 -10.66 11.45 -13.12
N VAL A 360 -10.78 11.82 -14.37
CA VAL A 360 -11.03 13.20 -14.82
C VAL A 360 -12.23 13.23 -15.73
N ILE A 361 -13.21 14.05 -15.42
CA ILE A 361 -14.41 14.24 -16.23
C ILE A 361 -14.17 15.41 -17.20
N ALA A 362 -14.19 15.14 -18.47
CA ALA A 362 -14.06 16.15 -19.53
C ALA A 362 -15.27 16.08 -20.46
N ARG A 363 -16.08 17.10 -20.43
CA ARG A 363 -17.32 17.28 -21.22
C ARG A 363 -18.17 15.99 -21.29
N GLU A 364 -18.00 15.19 -22.32
CA GLU A 364 -18.77 13.97 -22.59
C GLU A 364 -18.05 12.67 -22.23
N HIS A 365 -16.87 12.77 -21.59
CA HIS A 365 -16.03 11.61 -21.31
C HIS A 365 -15.49 11.63 -19.89
N VAL A 366 -15.14 10.44 -19.39
CA VAL A 366 -14.29 10.26 -18.21
C VAL A 366 -12.97 9.65 -18.66
N LEU A 367 -11.86 10.26 -18.24
CA LEU A 367 -10.51 9.81 -18.57
C LEU A 367 -9.81 9.28 -17.32
N TYR A 368 -9.09 8.19 -17.46
CA TYR A 368 -8.26 7.68 -16.39
C TYR A 368 -7.12 6.79 -16.91
N GLY A 369 -6.04 6.71 -16.15
CA GLY A 369 -4.93 5.82 -16.43
C GLY A 369 -5.16 4.42 -15.86
N GLY A 370 -4.82 3.40 -16.63
CA GLY A 370 -4.89 1.99 -16.20
C GLY A 370 -3.60 1.51 -15.57
N LEU A 371 -3.70 0.46 -14.75
CA LEU A 371 -2.55 -0.29 -14.23
C LEU A 371 -1.83 -1.10 -15.34
N ASP A 372 -2.45 -1.24 -16.49
CA ASP A 372 -1.89 -1.85 -17.71
C ASP A 372 -1.17 -0.86 -18.64
N GLY A 373 -0.99 0.39 -18.19
CA GLY A 373 -0.28 1.41 -18.95
C GLY A 373 -1.08 2.01 -20.09
N LYS A 374 -2.42 1.91 -20.08
CA LYS A 374 -3.27 2.53 -21.10
C LYS A 374 -4.01 3.73 -20.54
N LEU A 375 -4.23 4.73 -21.40
CA LEU A 375 -5.22 5.76 -21.15
C LEU A 375 -6.59 5.24 -21.60
N TYR A 376 -7.57 5.33 -20.73
CA TYR A 376 -8.97 5.02 -21.02
C TYR A 376 -9.77 6.30 -21.17
N VAL A 377 -10.52 6.39 -22.28
CA VAL A 377 -11.44 7.47 -22.60
C VAL A 377 -12.84 6.87 -22.69
N VAL A 378 -13.64 7.12 -21.69
CA VAL A 378 -14.92 6.45 -21.45
C VAL A 378 -16.05 7.44 -21.68
N PRO A 379 -16.96 7.23 -22.65
CA PRO A 379 -18.08 8.12 -22.85
C PRO A 379 -19.05 8.08 -21.65
N LEU A 380 -19.59 9.25 -21.27
CA LEU A 380 -20.62 9.37 -20.24
C LEU A 380 -21.97 8.82 -20.69
N ALA A 381 -22.27 8.94 -21.98
CA ALA A 381 -23.40 8.29 -22.63
C ALA A 381 -23.08 6.82 -22.93
N GLU A 382 -24.06 6.06 -23.42
CA GLU A 382 -23.82 4.70 -23.89
C GLU A 382 -22.78 4.69 -25.03
N GLY A 383 -21.79 3.81 -24.92
CA GLY A 383 -20.72 3.69 -25.89
C GLY A 383 -19.54 2.85 -25.35
N GLU A 384 -18.69 2.42 -26.26
CA GLU A 384 -17.50 1.67 -25.90
C GLU A 384 -16.36 2.60 -25.44
N ALA A 385 -15.64 2.20 -24.43
CA ALA A 385 -14.45 2.89 -23.96
C ALA A 385 -13.32 2.76 -24.99
N GLN A 386 -12.69 3.87 -25.37
CA GLN A 386 -11.47 3.86 -26.16
C GLN A 386 -10.27 3.64 -25.23
N SER A 387 -9.36 2.76 -25.60
CA SER A 387 -8.07 2.60 -24.92
C SER A 387 -6.92 3.03 -25.82
N LEU A 388 -6.01 3.83 -25.26
CA LEU A 388 -4.82 4.34 -25.95
C LEU A 388 -3.57 3.85 -25.24
N ALA A 389 -2.74 3.07 -25.94
CA ALA A 389 -1.57 2.45 -25.37
C ALA A 389 -0.42 3.45 -25.16
N THR A 390 0.34 3.26 -24.09
CA THR A 390 1.70 3.78 -23.94
C THR A 390 2.73 2.74 -24.40
N ALA A 391 4.01 3.09 -24.38
CA ALA A 391 5.03 2.24 -25.02
C ALA A 391 5.40 0.98 -24.20
N PHE A 392 5.40 1.05 -22.86
CA PHE A 392 6.08 0.05 -22.02
C PHE A 392 5.19 -0.58 -20.98
N GLU A 393 3.87 -0.42 -21.10
CA GLU A 393 2.87 -1.00 -20.19
C GLU A 393 3.09 -0.60 -18.71
N ALA A 394 3.84 0.49 -18.48
CA ALA A 394 4.02 1.01 -17.14
C ALA A 394 2.75 1.73 -16.68
N PRO A 395 2.32 1.54 -15.44
CA PRO A 395 1.07 2.13 -14.95
C PRO A 395 1.00 3.65 -15.09
N ILE A 396 -0.20 4.13 -15.31
CA ILE A 396 -0.54 5.55 -15.27
C ILE A 396 -1.30 5.78 -13.96
N THR A 397 -0.63 6.35 -12.96
CA THR A 397 -1.16 6.44 -11.60
C THR A 397 -1.52 7.86 -11.16
N ALA A 398 -1.03 8.86 -11.86
CA ALA A 398 -1.39 10.27 -11.63
C ALA A 398 -2.48 10.73 -12.60
N PRO A 399 -3.35 11.68 -12.18
CA PRO A 399 -4.40 12.21 -13.05
C PRO A 399 -3.84 12.84 -14.33
N VAL A 400 -4.55 12.63 -15.44
CA VAL A 400 -4.26 13.30 -16.71
C VAL A 400 -4.64 14.78 -16.64
N ALA A 401 -4.02 15.60 -17.46
CA ALA A 401 -4.46 16.97 -17.69
C ALA A 401 -5.14 17.09 -19.07
N VAL A 402 -6.22 17.89 -19.15
CA VAL A 402 -6.96 18.13 -20.40
C VAL A 402 -7.00 19.62 -20.65
N ALA A 403 -6.36 20.07 -21.72
CA ALA A 403 -6.33 21.47 -22.12
C ALA A 403 -6.05 21.59 -23.63
N ASP A 404 -6.55 22.63 -24.25
CA ASP A 404 -6.31 22.97 -25.66
C ASP A 404 -6.61 21.81 -26.63
N GLY A 405 -7.65 21.00 -26.36
CA GLY A 405 -8.00 19.82 -27.16
C GLY A 405 -6.98 18.69 -27.12
N ARG A 406 -6.10 18.68 -26.10
CA ARG A 406 -5.09 17.65 -25.85
C ARG A 406 -5.23 17.02 -24.48
N ILE A 407 -4.75 15.78 -24.37
CA ILE A 407 -4.68 15.01 -23.14
C ILE A 407 -3.21 14.74 -22.83
N TYR A 408 -2.75 15.21 -21.69
CA TYR A 408 -1.38 15.05 -21.23
C TYR A 408 -1.35 13.93 -20.18
N VAL A 409 -0.66 12.86 -20.49
CA VAL A 409 -0.69 11.61 -19.75
C VAL A 409 0.66 11.33 -19.10
N PRO A 410 0.79 11.48 -17.78
CA PRO A 410 2.01 11.13 -17.05
C PRO A 410 2.11 9.61 -16.88
N SER A 411 3.27 9.03 -17.20
CA SER A 411 3.50 7.58 -17.10
C SER A 411 4.65 7.26 -16.15
N GLU A 412 4.55 6.14 -15.45
CA GLU A 412 5.64 5.63 -14.61
C GLU A 412 6.86 5.19 -15.40
N ASP A 413 6.77 5.06 -16.73
CA ASP A 413 7.93 4.81 -17.62
C ASP A 413 8.84 6.04 -17.84
N GLY A 414 8.44 7.20 -17.36
CA GLY A 414 9.19 8.45 -17.49
C GLY A 414 8.86 9.27 -18.73
N TYR A 415 7.87 8.89 -19.52
CA TYR A 415 7.38 9.70 -20.62
C TYR A 415 6.12 10.45 -20.25
N LEU A 416 6.04 11.71 -20.67
CA LEU A 416 4.79 12.45 -20.77
C LEU A 416 4.22 12.22 -22.17
N TYR A 417 3.17 11.43 -22.29
CA TYR A 417 2.46 11.18 -23.53
C TYR A 417 1.45 12.28 -23.78
N VAL A 418 1.34 12.72 -25.05
CA VAL A 418 0.36 13.73 -25.45
C VAL A 418 -0.51 13.17 -26.55
N PHE A 419 -1.80 13.03 -26.26
CA PHE A 419 -2.81 12.60 -27.22
C PHE A 419 -3.64 13.81 -27.67
N GLY A 420 -4.04 13.79 -28.93
CA GLY A 420 -4.83 14.85 -29.51
C GLY A 420 -5.48 14.39 -30.82
N GLU A 421 -6.19 15.31 -31.47
CA GLU A 421 -6.91 15.01 -32.70
C GLU A 421 -5.93 14.55 -33.80
N HIS A 422 -6.26 13.41 -34.43
CA HIS A 422 -5.51 12.85 -35.54
C HIS A 422 -4.00 12.63 -35.31
N GLY A 423 -3.53 12.52 -34.05
CA GLY A 423 -2.14 12.23 -33.75
C GLY A 423 -1.68 10.93 -34.40
N LYS A 424 -0.43 10.91 -34.94
CA LYS A 424 0.16 9.78 -35.66
C LYS A 424 1.63 9.55 -35.28
N ALA A 425 2.10 10.13 -34.20
CA ALA A 425 3.46 9.91 -33.76
C ALA A 425 3.69 8.44 -33.38
N PRO A 426 4.87 7.88 -33.64
CA PRO A 426 5.20 6.54 -33.19
C PRO A 426 5.40 6.52 -31.67
N LEU A 427 5.10 5.37 -31.06
CA LEU A 427 5.41 5.15 -29.66
C LEU A 427 6.94 5.12 -29.44
N PRO A 428 7.44 5.59 -28.28
CA PRO A 428 8.83 5.43 -27.90
C PRO A 428 9.29 3.98 -27.93
N THR A 429 10.54 3.75 -28.28
CA THR A 429 11.14 2.41 -28.37
C THR A 429 12.14 2.11 -27.25
N ARG A 430 12.46 3.12 -26.44
CA ARG A 430 13.41 2.97 -25.33
C ARG A 430 12.69 3.10 -23.98
N ASP A 431 12.78 2.07 -23.16
CA ASP A 431 12.33 2.11 -21.76
C ASP A 431 13.32 2.91 -20.91
N LEU A 432 12.87 4.06 -20.39
CA LEU A 432 13.68 4.93 -19.55
C LEU A 432 13.86 4.34 -18.14
N ASN A 433 12.90 3.60 -17.62
CA ASN A 433 12.95 3.01 -16.28
C ASN A 433 14.01 1.90 -16.17
N VAL A 434 14.22 1.13 -17.22
CA VAL A 434 15.23 0.04 -17.23
C VAL A 434 16.66 0.54 -17.02
N LYS A 435 16.96 1.81 -17.28
CA LYS A 435 18.32 2.38 -17.11
C LYS A 435 18.56 3.08 -15.77
N GLN A 436 17.53 3.35 -14.99
CA GLN A 436 17.64 4.10 -13.73
C GLN A 436 18.03 3.21 -12.56
N ALA A 437 18.34 1.99 -12.78
CA ALA A 437 18.19 0.87 -11.85
C ALA A 437 19.28 0.71 -10.80
N ARG A 438 20.15 1.65 -10.53
CA ARG A 438 21.11 1.44 -9.43
C ARG A 438 21.23 2.65 -8.53
N SER A 439 20.86 2.44 -7.26
CA SER A 439 21.29 3.32 -6.19
C SER A 439 22.82 3.46 -6.23
N PRO A 440 23.37 4.67 -6.13
CA PRO A 440 24.83 4.84 -5.97
C PRO A 440 25.37 4.16 -4.71
N LEU A 441 24.48 3.65 -3.86
CA LEU A 441 24.77 2.90 -2.65
C LEU A 441 24.64 1.39 -2.83
N ALA A 442 24.09 0.92 -3.97
CA ALA A 442 24.09 -0.50 -4.32
C ALA A 442 25.54 -1.02 -4.36
N GLY A 443 25.86 -1.92 -3.44
CA GLY A 443 27.22 -2.46 -3.26
C GLY A 443 27.93 -2.02 -1.99
N ARG A 444 27.38 -1.07 -1.21
CA ARG A 444 27.89 -0.79 0.14
C ARG A 444 27.47 -1.84 1.17
N PHE A 445 26.49 -2.68 0.84
CA PHE A 445 26.04 -3.79 1.67
C PHE A 445 26.63 -5.10 1.17
N SER A 446 27.05 -5.94 2.11
CA SER A 446 27.25 -7.35 1.85
C SER A 446 25.85 -7.98 1.74
N ALA A 447 25.27 -7.94 0.56
CA ALA A 447 23.89 -8.29 0.28
C ALA A 447 23.49 -9.71 0.73
N ALA A 448 24.46 -10.63 0.81
CA ALA A 448 24.18 -12.02 1.13
C ALA A 448 23.96 -12.33 2.62
N LYS A 449 24.39 -11.46 3.53
CA LYS A 449 24.36 -11.80 4.97
C LYS A 449 23.09 -11.33 5.68
N PHE A 450 22.51 -10.20 5.24
CA PHE A 450 21.40 -9.53 5.91
C PHE A 450 20.17 -9.33 5.04
N ASP A 451 20.12 -10.01 3.90
CA ASP A 451 18.91 -10.01 3.07
C ASP A 451 17.77 -10.71 3.82
N TRP A 452 16.56 -10.18 3.68
CA TRP A 452 15.31 -10.75 4.18
C TRP A 452 14.51 -11.26 2.99
N TYR A 453 14.94 -12.37 2.42
CA TYR A 453 14.52 -12.80 1.09
C TYR A 453 13.20 -13.56 1.01
N THR A 454 12.61 -13.91 2.18
CA THR A 454 11.25 -14.48 2.28
C THR A 454 10.41 -13.71 3.28
N ASN A 455 9.12 -13.97 3.36
CA ASN A 455 8.24 -13.37 4.38
C ASN A 455 8.70 -13.67 5.82
N TYR A 456 9.45 -14.72 6.04
CA TYR A 456 9.98 -15.14 7.35
C TYR A 456 11.51 -15.07 7.43
N GLY A 457 12.11 -14.27 6.60
CA GLY A 457 13.54 -13.95 6.63
C GLY A 457 14.39 -14.86 5.77
N ASN A 458 14.32 -16.16 5.98
CA ASN A 458 15.16 -17.17 5.34
C ASN A 458 14.41 -18.48 5.07
N PHE A 459 15.06 -19.45 4.42
CA PHE A 459 14.42 -20.74 4.08
C PHE A 459 14.09 -21.62 5.30
N GLY A 460 14.74 -21.41 6.44
CA GLY A 460 14.35 -22.01 7.70
C GLY A 460 13.09 -21.40 8.30
N CYS A 461 12.60 -20.32 7.75
CA CYS A 461 11.45 -19.54 8.27
C CYS A 461 11.66 -19.11 9.74
N THR A 462 12.88 -18.73 10.10
CA THR A 462 13.22 -18.41 11.48
C THR A 462 12.61 -17.14 12.01
N ASN A 463 12.15 -16.27 11.10
CA ASN A 463 11.65 -14.93 11.43
C ASN A 463 12.67 -14.13 12.26
N ALA A 464 13.93 -14.38 12.01
CA ALA A 464 15.07 -13.82 12.71
C ALA A 464 16.25 -13.60 11.78
N ASN A 465 17.11 -12.66 12.12
CA ASN A 465 18.43 -12.50 11.53
C ASN A 465 19.46 -12.13 12.62
N GLU A 466 20.73 -12.13 12.24
CA GLU A 466 21.85 -11.84 13.15
C GLU A 466 22.29 -10.37 13.10
N GLN A 467 21.51 -9.50 12.49
CA GLN A 467 21.85 -8.09 12.40
C GLN A 467 21.74 -7.44 13.78
N GLU A 468 22.78 -6.77 14.22
CA GLU A 468 22.76 -5.97 15.44
C GLU A 468 21.90 -4.71 15.23
N LEU A 469 20.93 -4.48 16.09
CA LEU A 469 20.13 -3.27 16.13
C LEU A 469 20.57 -2.37 17.28
N ARG A 470 20.55 -1.07 17.08
CA ARG A 470 20.97 -0.07 18.06
C ARG A 470 19.94 1.05 18.15
N PRO A 471 19.06 1.03 19.15
CA PRO A 471 18.17 2.16 19.39
C PRO A 471 18.97 3.40 19.84
N PRO A 472 18.45 4.64 19.60
CA PRO A 472 17.15 4.98 19.05
C PRO A 472 17.09 4.79 17.53
N LEU A 473 15.88 4.41 17.04
CA LEU A 473 15.62 4.32 15.62
C LEU A 473 15.20 5.67 15.06
N ARG A 474 15.60 5.93 13.81
CA ARG A 474 15.26 7.17 13.10
C ARG A 474 14.58 6.85 11.78
N MET A 475 13.54 7.62 11.46
CA MET A 475 12.86 7.55 10.15
C MET A 475 13.84 7.95 9.05
N ARG A 476 13.95 7.11 8.01
CA ARG A 476 14.76 7.42 6.83
C ARG A 476 13.93 7.91 5.67
N TRP A 477 12.84 7.19 5.41
CA TRP A 477 11.93 7.57 4.35
C TRP A 477 10.55 6.91 4.58
N VAL A 478 9.54 7.52 4.00
CA VAL A 478 8.20 6.97 3.82
C VAL A 478 7.80 7.16 2.36
N ARG A 479 7.21 6.14 1.74
CA ARG A 479 6.78 6.19 0.34
C ARG A 479 5.36 5.66 0.21
N ARG A 480 4.58 6.34 -0.60
CA ARG A 480 3.22 5.97 -0.97
C ARG A 480 3.25 5.15 -2.25
N LEU A 481 2.96 3.86 -2.17
CA LEU A 481 3.00 2.96 -3.31
C LEU A 481 1.63 2.51 -3.79
N GLU A 482 0.61 2.68 -2.96
CA GLU A 482 -0.79 2.41 -3.26
C GLU A 482 -1.09 0.98 -3.70
N GLY A 483 -1.39 0.14 -2.71
CA GLY A 483 -1.77 -1.25 -2.90
C GLY A 483 -2.17 -1.88 -1.58
N THR A 484 -3.02 -2.90 -1.66
CA THR A 484 -3.44 -3.67 -0.49
C THR A 484 -2.40 -4.71 -0.14
N VAL A 485 -1.60 -4.47 0.90
CA VAL A 485 -0.51 -5.34 1.31
C VAL A 485 -0.94 -6.22 2.48
N LYS A 486 -0.68 -7.52 2.40
CA LYS A 486 -1.03 -8.50 3.44
C LYS A 486 0.17 -9.34 3.91
N HIS A 487 1.36 -9.00 3.52
CA HIS A 487 2.59 -9.70 3.91
C HIS A 487 3.72 -8.69 4.16
N LEU A 488 4.80 -9.17 4.78
CA LEU A 488 6.02 -8.38 4.91
C LEU A 488 6.67 -8.19 3.53
N PRO A 489 7.32 -7.04 3.28
CA PRO A 489 8.16 -6.91 2.11
C PRO A 489 9.33 -7.90 2.18
N VAL A 490 9.89 -8.27 1.05
CA VAL A 490 11.12 -9.05 0.99
C VAL A 490 12.26 -8.20 0.47
N CYS A 491 13.44 -8.46 0.97
CA CYS A 491 14.65 -7.70 0.67
C CYS A 491 15.72 -8.60 0.09
N GLY A 492 16.31 -8.17 -1.01
CA GLY A 492 17.43 -8.88 -1.62
C GLY A 492 18.11 -8.06 -2.71
N GLY A 493 19.44 -8.16 -2.79
CA GLY A 493 20.21 -7.44 -3.78
C GLY A 493 20.12 -5.91 -3.71
N GLY A 494 19.92 -5.34 -2.50
CA GLY A 494 19.74 -3.90 -2.29
C GLY A 494 18.36 -3.37 -2.68
N ARG A 495 17.41 -4.26 -2.97
CA ARG A 495 16.02 -3.93 -3.33
C ARG A 495 15.03 -4.48 -2.32
N LEU A 496 13.86 -3.86 -2.31
CA LEU A 496 12.70 -4.26 -1.54
C LEU A 496 11.57 -4.58 -2.52
N TYR A 497 10.91 -5.70 -2.30
CA TYR A 497 9.82 -6.17 -3.14
C TYR A 497 8.55 -6.34 -2.34
N THR A 498 7.45 -5.88 -2.91
CA THR A 498 6.11 -6.00 -2.34
C THR A 498 5.14 -6.53 -3.40
N HIS A 499 4.28 -7.44 -2.99
CA HIS A 499 3.17 -7.95 -3.78
C HIS A 499 1.86 -7.47 -3.17
N THR A 500 0.94 -6.99 -3.97
CA THR A 500 -0.35 -6.49 -3.51
C THR A 500 -1.49 -7.45 -3.88
N ALA A 501 -2.58 -7.37 -3.15
CA ALA A 501 -3.75 -8.21 -3.36
C ALA A 501 -4.39 -8.01 -4.75
N GLU A 502 -4.19 -6.86 -5.35
CA GLU A 502 -4.65 -6.50 -6.70
C GLU A 502 -3.83 -7.17 -7.80
N GLY A 503 -2.72 -7.78 -7.44
CA GLY A 503 -1.79 -8.39 -8.40
C GLY A 503 -0.66 -7.46 -8.86
N GLN A 504 -0.42 -6.35 -8.18
CA GLN A 504 0.76 -5.53 -8.42
C GLN A 504 1.98 -6.18 -7.79
N ILE A 505 3.09 -6.15 -8.49
CA ILE A 505 4.42 -6.50 -7.98
C ILE A 505 5.28 -5.26 -8.11
N ILE A 506 5.88 -4.82 -7.00
CA ILE A 506 6.57 -3.54 -6.89
C ILE A 506 7.98 -3.77 -6.38
N ALA A 507 8.97 -3.14 -7.01
CA ALA A 507 10.35 -3.12 -6.55
C ALA A 507 10.80 -1.70 -6.23
N CYS A 508 11.43 -1.53 -5.07
CA CYS A 508 12.01 -0.28 -4.63
C CYS A 508 13.48 -0.47 -4.22
N GLU A 509 14.26 0.59 -4.24
CA GLU A 509 15.57 0.62 -3.59
C GLU A 509 15.42 0.60 -2.07
N GLN A 510 16.22 -0.19 -1.37
CA GLN A 510 16.19 -0.24 0.09
C GLN A 510 16.60 1.07 0.75
N ASP A 511 17.57 1.79 0.18
CA ASP A 511 18.16 2.97 0.79
C ASP A 511 17.25 4.19 0.74
N THR A 512 16.51 4.34 -0.36
CA THR A 512 15.77 5.57 -0.68
C THR A 512 14.26 5.37 -0.77
N GLY A 513 13.82 4.13 -0.94
CA GLY A 513 12.42 3.81 -1.29
C GLY A 513 12.04 4.19 -2.72
N ARG A 514 13.04 4.48 -3.59
CA ARG A 514 12.78 4.81 -4.99
C ARG A 514 12.10 3.64 -5.70
N LEU A 515 10.98 3.91 -6.38
CA LEU A 515 10.30 2.94 -7.22
C LEU A 515 11.16 2.65 -8.46
N LEU A 516 11.55 1.39 -8.60
CA LEU A 516 12.36 0.93 -9.72
C LEU A 516 11.49 0.42 -10.86
N TRP A 517 10.48 -0.37 -10.50
CA TRP A 517 9.49 -0.85 -11.44
C TRP A 517 8.23 -1.32 -10.70
N ARG A 518 7.11 -1.30 -11.42
CA ARG A 518 5.82 -1.86 -11.04
C ARG A 518 5.28 -2.71 -12.18
N ARG A 519 4.74 -3.87 -11.87
CA ARG A 519 4.04 -4.75 -12.83
C ARG A 519 2.68 -5.10 -12.26
N HIS A 520 1.70 -5.20 -13.12
CA HIS A 520 0.34 -5.57 -12.73
C HIS A 520 -0.12 -6.79 -13.53
N PHE A 521 -0.66 -7.79 -12.81
CA PHE A 521 -1.19 -9.02 -13.37
C PHE A 521 -2.68 -9.14 -12.99
N PRO A 522 -3.57 -8.60 -13.81
CA PRO A 522 -5.00 -8.48 -13.49
C PRO A 522 -5.75 -9.82 -13.53
N ASP A 523 -5.13 -10.86 -14.08
CA ASP A 523 -5.69 -12.22 -14.15
C ASP A 523 -5.75 -12.90 -12.77
N VAL A 524 -5.03 -12.38 -11.78
CA VAL A 524 -5.04 -12.83 -10.39
C VAL A 524 -5.77 -11.83 -9.53
N TYR A 525 -6.88 -12.25 -8.96
CA TYR A 525 -7.71 -11.43 -8.10
C TYR A 525 -7.62 -11.90 -6.65
N LEU A 526 -7.35 -10.98 -5.72
CA LEU A 526 -7.23 -11.24 -4.29
C LEU A 526 -6.10 -12.23 -3.91
N SER A 527 -4.89 -11.94 -4.30
CA SER A 527 -3.73 -12.72 -3.86
C SER A 527 -3.04 -12.06 -2.67
N PHE A 528 -2.84 -12.82 -1.59
CA PHE A 528 -2.18 -12.36 -0.36
C PHE A 528 -0.87 -13.09 -0.07
N THR A 529 -0.33 -13.78 -1.04
CA THR A 529 0.89 -14.58 -0.87
C THR A 529 2.14 -13.73 -0.90
N SER A 530 3.19 -14.20 -0.23
CA SER A 530 4.47 -13.50 -0.14
C SER A 530 5.40 -13.86 -1.29
N PRO A 531 6.11 -12.90 -1.87
CA PRO A 531 7.17 -13.19 -2.83
C PRO A 531 8.41 -13.80 -2.17
N LEU A 532 9.32 -14.32 -2.99
CA LEU A 532 10.65 -14.78 -2.62
C LEU A 532 11.68 -14.16 -3.57
N TYR A 533 12.75 -13.58 -3.02
CA TYR A 533 13.92 -13.19 -3.80
C TYR A 533 14.99 -14.29 -3.77
N VAL A 534 15.50 -14.70 -4.93
CA VAL A 534 16.58 -15.69 -5.03
C VAL A 534 17.40 -15.49 -6.30
N ASN A 535 18.70 -15.34 -6.15
CA ASN A 535 19.65 -15.31 -7.30
C ASN A 535 19.23 -14.37 -8.45
N GLY A 536 18.82 -13.14 -8.12
CA GLY A 536 18.37 -12.15 -9.11
C GLY A 536 16.99 -12.43 -9.72
N LYS A 537 16.26 -13.39 -9.19
CA LYS A 537 14.88 -13.72 -9.56
C LYS A 537 13.91 -13.40 -8.43
N LEU A 538 12.71 -13.06 -8.81
CA LEU A 538 11.59 -12.87 -7.89
C LEU A 538 10.52 -13.90 -8.20
N LEU A 539 10.28 -14.83 -7.30
CA LEU A 539 9.20 -15.80 -7.37
C LEU A 539 7.98 -15.25 -6.64
N VAL A 540 6.85 -15.20 -7.33
CA VAL A 540 5.60 -14.69 -6.77
C VAL A 540 4.49 -15.72 -6.98
N PRO A 541 4.10 -16.44 -5.91
CA PRO A 541 2.98 -17.37 -5.97
C PRO A 541 1.67 -16.60 -5.84
N GLN A 542 1.13 -16.15 -6.96
CA GLN A 542 -0.14 -15.43 -6.97
C GLN A 542 -1.31 -16.41 -6.92
N ALA A 543 -1.68 -16.78 -5.70
CA ALA A 543 -2.85 -17.63 -5.43
C ALA A 543 -4.11 -16.78 -5.38
N GLY A 544 -4.80 -16.66 -6.50
CA GLY A 544 -5.97 -15.80 -6.64
C GLY A 544 -7.31 -16.54 -6.63
N ILE A 545 -8.41 -15.79 -6.57
CA ILE A 545 -9.76 -16.33 -6.59
C ILE A 545 -10.12 -16.97 -7.93
N LYS A 546 -9.76 -16.32 -9.03
CA LYS A 546 -10.11 -16.79 -10.37
C LYS A 546 -9.12 -17.81 -10.87
N GLN A 547 -7.86 -17.58 -10.65
CA GLN A 547 -6.77 -18.47 -11.03
C GLN A 547 -5.54 -18.24 -10.16
N SER A 548 -4.65 -19.20 -10.19
CA SER A 548 -3.37 -19.11 -9.49
C SER A 548 -2.22 -19.31 -10.46
N ARG A 549 -1.17 -18.49 -10.30
CA ARG A 549 0.04 -18.53 -11.13
C ARG A 549 1.26 -18.41 -10.24
N MET A 550 2.21 -19.31 -10.43
CA MET A 550 3.58 -19.09 -10.01
C MET A 550 4.25 -18.24 -11.09
N ARG A 551 4.72 -17.05 -10.72
CA ARG A 551 5.44 -16.16 -11.64
C ARG A 551 6.88 -16.00 -11.19
N CYS A 552 7.77 -16.08 -12.14
CA CYS A 552 9.19 -15.78 -11.95
C CYS A 552 9.51 -14.54 -12.78
N LEU A 553 9.97 -13.50 -12.11
CA LEU A 553 10.38 -12.25 -12.75
C LEU A 553 11.89 -12.08 -12.59
N ASP A 554 12.49 -11.40 -13.54
CA ASP A 554 13.81 -10.81 -13.35
C ASP A 554 13.70 -9.72 -12.27
N ALA A 555 14.44 -9.88 -11.19
CA ALA A 555 14.32 -9.02 -10.03
C ALA A 555 14.81 -7.58 -10.27
N GLU A 556 15.68 -7.37 -11.26
CA GLU A 556 16.20 -6.06 -11.61
C GLU A 556 15.23 -5.25 -12.47
N THR A 557 14.55 -5.89 -13.41
CA THR A 557 13.74 -5.22 -14.43
C THR A 557 12.24 -5.43 -14.28
N GLY A 558 11.83 -6.40 -13.47
CA GLY A 558 10.43 -6.82 -13.38
C GLY A 558 9.93 -7.58 -14.61
N LYS A 559 10.83 -7.96 -15.56
CA LYS A 559 10.44 -8.73 -16.73
C LYS A 559 9.98 -10.12 -16.32
N LEU A 560 8.82 -10.54 -16.82
CA LEU A 560 8.34 -11.91 -16.64
C LEU A 560 9.27 -12.87 -17.39
N LEU A 561 9.88 -13.82 -16.67
CA LEU A 561 10.75 -14.86 -17.22
C LEU A 561 9.94 -16.10 -17.60
N TRP A 562 9.07 -16.53 -16.68
CA TRP A 562 8.14 -17.62 -16.91
C TRP A 562 6.96 -17.54 -15.95
N GLU A 563 5.87 -18.20 -16.28
CA GLU A 563 4.75 -18.47 -15.40
C GLU A 563 4.23 -19.89 -15.54
N ALA A 564 3.70 -20.43 -14.47
CA ALA A 564 3.12 -21.77 -14.43
C ALA A 564 1.81 -21.77 -13.65
N PRO A 565 0.78 -22.47 -14.10
CA PRO A 565 -0.45 -22.62 -13.33
C PRO A 565 -0.22 -23.54 -12.14
N PHE A 566 -0.93 -23.27 -11.06
CA PHE A 566 -1.09 -24.21 -9.95
C PHE A 566 -2.49 -24.08 -9.36
N THR A 567 -2.88 -25.03 -8.54
CA THR A 567 -4.09 -24.91 -7.75
C THR A 567 -3.73 -24.40 -6.36
N GLY A 568 -4.43 -23.42 -5.89
CA GLY A 568 -4.14 -22.80 -4.63
C GLY A 568 -5.30 -21.95 -4.15
N SER A 569 -5.14 -21.46 -2.94
CA SER A 569 -6.21 -20.83 -2.22
C SER A 569 -5.77 -19.47 -1.66
N PRO A 570 -6.39 -18.28 -1.99
CA PRO A 570 -6.14 -17.06 -1.25
C PRO A 570 -6.70 -17.20 0.14
N SER A 571 -5.90 -16.95 1.13
CA SER A 571 -6.33 -16.90 2.51
C SER A 571 -5.64 -15.72 3.15
N TRP A 572 -6.31 -15.04 4.04
CA TRP A 572 -5.71 -14.00 4.87
C TRP A 572 -4.48 -14.52 5.64
N SER A 573 -4.49 -15.79 5.98
CA SER A 573 -3.41 -16.46 6.69
C SER A 573 -2.31 -16.98 5.77
N ARG A 574 -2.52 -16.96 4.44
CA ARG A 574 -1.56 -17.51 3.50
C ARG A 574 -0.55 -16.52 3.00
N GLN A 575 0.34 -16.25 3.85
CA GLN A 575 1.49 -15.42 3.55
C GLN A 575 2.76 -16.25 3.48
N PHE A 576 2.61 -17.57 3.29
CA PHE A 576 3.75 -18.49 3.22
C PHE A 576 4.48 -18.30 1.89
N PRO A 577 5.79 -18.07 1.94
CA PRO A 577 6.59 -17.94 0.74
C PRO A 577 6.89 -19.31 0.12
N PRO A 578 7.26 -19.36 -1.15
CA PRO A 578 7.98 -20.50 -1.69
C PRO A 578 9.34 -20.65 -1.03
N VAL A 579 9.95 -21.82 -1.16
CA VAL A 579 11.35 -22.09 -0.78
C VAL A 579 12.09 -22.61 -2.00
N VAL A 580 13.42 -22.49 -2.00
CA VAL A 580 14.25 -22.95 -3.12
C VAL A 580 15.38 -23.84 -2.60
N HIS A 581 15.58 -25.01 -3.24
CA HIS A 581 16.72 -25.88 -3.04
C HIS A 581 17.41 -26.11 -4.39
N GLY A 582 18.67 -25.68 -4.50
CA GLY A 582 19.36 -25.75 -5.78
C GLY A 582 18.62 -25.00 -6.89
N ASN A 583 18.17 -25.73 -7.89
CA ASN A 583 17.38 -25.21 -9.00
C ASN A 583 15.88 -25.56 -8.93
N ILE A 584 15.39 -25.91 -7.76
CA ILE A 584 14.00 -26.34 -7.56
C ILE A 584 13.29 -25.35 -6.65
N ALA A 585 12.26 -24.73 -7.16
CA ALA A 585 11.34 -23.87 -6.39
C ALA A 585 10.16 -24.72 -5.89
N ILE A 586 9.88 -24.67 -4.61
CA ILE A 586 8.83 -25.48 -3.97
C ILE A 586 7.83 -24.58 -3.28
N TYR A 587 6.56 -24.88 -3.46
CA TYR A 587 5.46 -24.16 -2.82
C TYR A 587 4.40 -25.13 -2.30
N ALA A 588 3.90 -24.83 -1.11
CA ALA A 588 2.83 -25.58 -0.50
C ALA A 588 1.50 -24.85 -0.66
N SER A 589 0.49 -25.55 -1.20
CA SER A 589 -0.84 -24.98 -1.35
C SER A 589 -1.92 -26.04 -1.13
N GLY A 590 -3.10 -25.63 -0.70
CA GLY A 590 -4.29 -26.46 -0.87
C GLY A 590 -4.72 -26.41 -2.32
N SER A 591 -5.24 -27.50 -2.84
CA SER A 591 -5.89 -27.51 -4.15
C SER A 591 -7.35 -27.13 -4.04
N GLY A 592 -7.88 -26.54 -5.04
CA GLY A 592 -9.26 -26.17 -5.19
C GLY A 592 -9.41 -24.87 -5.94
N THR A 593 -10.54 -24.68 -6.55
CA THR A 593 -10.92 -23.40 -7.14
C THR A 593 -11.62 -22.57 -6.08
N TYR A 594 -11.24 -21.33 -5.99
CA TYR A 594 -11.67 -20.44 -4.94
C TYR A 594 -13.09 -19.97 -5.01
N ALA A 595 -13.49 -19.63 -6.20
CA ALA A 595 -14.88 -19.37 -6.51
C ALA A 595 -15.29 -20.35 -7.60
N PRO A 596 -16.53 -20.82 -7.65
CA PRO A 596 -17.03 -21.50 -8.82
C PRO A 596 -16.74 -20.63 -10.04
N GLN A 597 -16.06 -21.18 -11.03
CA GLN A 597 -15.88 -20.50 -12.31
C GLN A 597 -17.26 -20.11 -12.84
N GLY A 598 -17.42 -18.85 -13.19
CA GLY A 598 -18.70 -18.36 -13.74
C GLY A 598 -19.64 -17.71 -12.73
N THR A 599 -19.28 -17.52 -11.48
CA THR A 599 -20.04 -16.62 -10.61
C THR A 599 -19.72 -15.17 -10.96
N GLU A 600 -20.43 -14.64 -11.93
CA GLU A 600 -20.40 -13.22 -12.30
C GLU A 600 -21.06 -12.31 -11.25
N LYS A 601 -21.62 -12.86 -10.20
CA LYS A 601 -22.23 -12.09 -9.13
C LYS A 601 -21.13 -11.52 -8.25
N PRO A 602 -21.22 -10.23 -7.91
CA PRO A 602 -20.36 -9.66 -6.90
C PRO A 602 -20.47 -10.53 -5.65
N PHE A 603 -19.31 -10.97 -5.20
CA PHE A 603 -19.17 -11.86 -4.09
C PHE A 603 -19.70 -11.20 -2.82
N THR A 604 -20.95 -11.44 -2.48
CA THR A 604 -21.48 -11.05 -1.17
C THR A 604 -21.17 -12.17 -0.21
N PHE A 605 -20.14 -11.96 0.56
CA PHE A 605 -19.78 -12.85 1.65
C PHE A 605 -20.80 -12.66 2.77
N LYS A 606 -21.77 -13.57 2.84
CA LYS A 606 -22.51 -13.78 4.08
C LYS A 606 -21.83 -14.95 4.77
N GLY A 607 -21.10 -14.66 5.86
CA GLY A 607 -20.63 -15.72 6.73
C GLY A 607 -21.82 -16.60 7.08
N THR A 608 -21.79 -17.87 6.72
CA THR A 608 -22.80 -18.81 7.16
C THR A 608 -22.52 -19.14 8.62
N PRO A 609 -23.45 -18.89 9.53
CA PRO A 609 -23.33 -19.32 10.91
C PRO A 609 -23.04 -20.82 10.95
N GLN A 610 -22.07 -21.21 11.77
CA GLN A 610 -21.72 -22.61 11.97
C GLN A 610 -21.88 -22.97 13.42
N GLU A 611 -22.48 -24.09 13.67
CA GLU A 611 -22.51 -24.65 15.01
C GLU A 611 -21.12 -25.24 15.35
N SER A 612 -20.59 -24.81 16.46
CA SER A 612 -19.44 -25.48 17.09
C SER A 612 -19.90 -26.81 17.70
N ALA A 613 -18.92 -27.68 18.05
CA ALA A 613 -19.22 -28.96 18.69
C ALA A 613 -19.99 -28.85 20.03
N ASP A 614 -20.02 -27.67 20.62
CA ASP A 614 -20.78 -27.33 21.82
C ASP A 614 -22.12 -26.61 21.54
N GLY A 615 -22.55 -26.62 20.29
CA GLY A 615 -23.85 -26.04 19.88
C GLY A 615 -23.85 -24.51 19.78
N LYS A 616 -22.70 -23.86 19.92
CA LYS A 616 -22.60 -22.41 19.75
C LYS A 616 -22.35 -22.03 18.31
N GLU A 617 -23.03 -21.02 17.88
CA GLU A 617 -22.80 -20.43 16.57
C GLU A 617 -21.42 -19.78 16.50
N VAL A 618 -20.55 -20.33 15.68
CA VAL A 618 -19.19 -19.79 15.44
C VAL A 618 -19.12 -19.23 14.03
N MET A 619 -18.84 -17.94 13.94
CA MET A 619 -18.51 -17.28 12.67
C MET A 619 -17.12 -17.71 12.21
N SER A 620 -17.00 -18.92 11.72
CA SER A 620 -15.75 -19.46 11.17
C SER A 620 -15.81 -19.52 9.64
N TRP A 621 -16.00 -18.37 9.05
CA TRP A 621 -16.20 -18.24 7.62
C TRP A 621 -14.94 -18.49 6.79
N ILE A 622 -13.74 -18.40 7.35
CA ILE A 622 -12.49 -18.70 6.64
C ILE A 622 -12.31 -20.22 6.43
N TYR A 623 -12.82 -21.04 7.33
CA TYR A 623 -12.57 -22.48 7.39
C TYR A 623 -13.80 -23.34 7.18
N SER A 624 -14.89 -22.74 6.78
CA SER A 624 -16.14 -23.43 6.48
C SER A 624 -16.07 -24.13 5.13
N ASN A 625 -16.63 -25.34 5.03
CA ASN A 625 -16.83 -26.01 3.75
C ASN A 625 -17.76 -25.24 2.80
N ASP A 626 -18.60 -24.38 3.35
CA ASP A 626 -19.51 -23.55 2.59
C ASP A 626 -18.87 -22.24 2.17
N ASN A 627 -17.65 -21.99 2.65
CA ASN A 627 -16.83 -20.89 2.17
C ASN A 627 -16.36 -21.19 0.75
N PRO A 628 -16.70 -20.39 -0.25
CA PRO A 628 -16.30 -20.62 -1.63
C PRO A 628 -14.79 -20.58 -1.83
N TYR A 629 -14.04 -20.04 -0.85
CA TYR A 629 -12.57 -20.08 -0.85
C TYR A 629 -12.00 -21.42 -0.38
N TYR A 630 -12.81 -22.34 0.12
CA TYR A 630 -12.38 -23.64 0.64
C TYR A 630 -13.31 -24.74 0.14
N PRO A 631 -13.22 -25.08 -1.12
CA PRO A 631 -14.06 -26.14 -1.67
C PRO A 631 -13.80 -27.49 -0.99
N ARG A 632 -14.79 -28.35 -1.00
CA ARG A 632 -14.77 -29.65 -0.33
C ARG A 632 -13.67 -30.60 -0.80
N ASP A 633 -13.22 -30.43 -2.03
CA ASP A 633 -12.16 -31.22 -2.65
C ASP A 633 -10.76 -30.63 -2.46
N ASN A 634 -10.63 -29.61 -1.60
CA ASN A 634 -9.36 -28.97 -1.31
C ASN A 634 -8.34 -29.98 -0.78
N ARG A 635 -7.23 -30.13 -1.48
CA ARG A 635 -6.19 -31.12 -1.21
C ARG A 635 -4.89 -30.47 -0.77
N PRO A 636 -4.15 -31.02 0.21
CA PRO A 636 -2.84 -30.53 0.61
C PRO A 636 -1.79 -30.95 -0.43
N LEU A 637 -1.35 -29.99 -1.24
CA LEU A 637 -0.40 -30.21 -2.32
C LEU A 637 0.92 -29.49 -2.09
N LEU A 638 1.99 -30.14 -2.50
CA LEU A 638 3.29 -29.54 -2.76
C LEU A 638 3.56 -29.55 -4.25
N TRP A 639 4.04 -28.42 -4.73
CA TRP A 639 4.44 -28.21 -6.12
C TRP A 639 5.92 -27.90 -6.17
N ALA A 640 6.63 -28.51 -7.12
CA ALA A 640 8.03 -28.20 -7.38
C ALA A 640 8.23 -27.89 -8.87
N TRP A 641 8.86 -26.76 -9.13
CA TRP A 641 9.18 -26.30 -10.45
C TRP A 641 10.69 -26.12 -10.63
N ASP A 642 11.17 -26.35 -11.84
CA ASP A 642 12.49 -25.89 -12.23
C ASP A 642 12.53 -24.35 -12.20
N LEU A 643 13.45 -23.79 -11.45
CA LEU A 643 13.57 -22.35 -11.18
C LEU A 643 13.85 -21.53 -12.46
N ASN A 644 14.46 -22.12 -13.47
CA ASN A 644 14.80 -21.39 -14.68
C ASN A 644 13.71 -21.46 -15.76
N THR A 645 12.94 -22.55 -15.78
CA THR A 645 11.99 -22.82 -16.87
C THR A 645 10.53 -22.82 -16.45
N GLY A 646 10.23 -22.93 -15.15
CA GLY A 646 8.87 -23.06 -14.64
C GLY A 646 8.21 -24.41 -14.94
N LYS A 647 8.96 -25.39 -15.45
CA LYS A 647 8.44 -26.75 -15.67
C LYS A 647 8.28 -27.47 -14.34
N ILE A 648 7.18 -28.19 -14.18
CA ILE A 648 6.94 -29.01 -12.99
C ILE A 648 7.97 -30.13 -12.98
N VAL A 649 8.69 -30.26 -11.87
CA VAL A 649 9.64 -31.32 -11.58
C VAL A 649 8.93 -32.46 -10.88
N TRP A 650 8.15 -32.16 -9.87
CA TRP A 650 7.30 -33.12 -9.18
C TRP A 650 6.11 -32.41 -8.51
N GLU A 651 5.07 -33.19 -8.21
CA GLU A 651 3.92 -32.81 -7.41
C GLU A 651 3.69 -33.90 -6.34
N LYS A 652 3.32 -33.48 -5.13
CA LYS A 652 3.02 -34.40 -4.04
C LYS A 652 1.67 -34.08 -3.43
N ASP A 653 0.81 -35.07 -3.39
CA ASP A 653 -0.53 -35.01 -2.79
C ASP A 653 -0.53 -35.77 -1.44
N PHE A 654 -0.97 -35.11 -0.38
CA PHE A 654 -1.11 -35.69 0.95
C PHE A 654 -2.58 -35.93 1.35
N SER A 655 -3.51 -35.92 0.40
CA SER A 655 -4.94 -36.09 0.68
C SER A 655 -5.31 -37.45 1.28
N GLU A 656 -4.44 -38.44 1.18
CA GLU A 656 -4.57 -39.73 1.89
C GLU A 656 -4.60 -39.57 3.42
N TYR A 657 -3.99 -38.49 3.95
CA TYR A 657 -3.98 -38.19 5.39
C TYR A 657 -5.10 -37.26 5.79
N GLY A 658 -5.69 -36.53 4.88
CA GLY A 658 -6.76 -35.60 5.13
C GLY A 658 -6.96 -34.58 4.03
N ARG A 659 -8.04 -33.82 4.10
CA ARG A 659 -8.36 -32.76 3.15
C ARG A 659 -8.24 -31.38 3.81
N GLY A 660 -8.02 -30.35 3.00
CA GLY A 660 -7.75 -29.00 3.46
C GLY A 660 -6.30 -28.66 3.16
N GLY A 661 -5.49 -28.36 4.15
CA GLY A 661 -4.06 -28.05 3.97
C GLY A 661 -3.82 -26.63 3.46
N ASN A 662 -4.80 -25.75 3.64
CA ASN A 662 -4.65 -24.35 3.30
C ASN A 662 -3.80 -23.59 4.29
N ASP A 663 -3.75 -24.04 5.53
CA ASP A 663 -2.86 -23.56 6.55
C ASP A 663 -1.70 -24.56 6.65
N CYS A 664 -0.58 -24.21 6.09
CA CYS A 664 0.58 -25.07 6.00
C CYS A 664 1.86 -24.23 6.14
N GLY A 665 2.94 -24.89 6.48
CA GLY A 665 4.26 -24.29 6.52
C GLY A 665 5.27 -25.17 5.82
N ILE A 666 6.21 -24.56 5.13
CA ILE A 666 7.38 -25.24 4.57
C ILE A 666 8.66 -24.52 4.97
N CYS A 667 9.70 -25.28 5.22
CA CYS A 667 11.03 -24.73 5.37
C CYS A 667 12.07 -25.69 4.79
N ILE A 668 13.24 -25.14 4.47
CA ILE A 668 14.41 -25.94 4.09
C ILE A 668 15.49 -25.75 5.14
N MET A 669 16.04 -26.85 5.59
CA MET A 669 17.17 -26.90 6.52
C MET A 669 18.00 -28.14 6.23
N ASP A 670 19.31 -28.00 6.23
CA ASP A 670 20.29 -29.12 6.03
C ASP A 670 19.98 -29.96 4.78
N GLY A 671 19.58 -29.31 3.67
CA GLY A 671 19.28 -29.99 2.40
C GLY A 671 17.99 -30.80 2.40
N LYS A 672 17.14 -30.69 3.41
CA LYS A 672 15.83 -31.35 3.48
C LYS A 672 14.70 -30.32 3.45
N LEU A 673 13.60 -30.71 2.82
CA LEU A 673 12.34 -29.97 2.85
C LEU A 673 11.49 -30.53 4.00
N TYR A 674 11.00 -29.64 4.83
CA TYR A 674 10.04 -29.95 5.87
C TYR A 674 8.72 -29.31 5.56
N TYR A 675 7.66 -30.09 5.63
CA TYR A 675 6.29 -29.68 5.35
C TYR A 675 5.41 -30.00 6.54
N SER A 676 4.55 -29.07 6.93
CA SER A 676 3.55 -29.31 7.95
C SER A 676 2.22 -28.67 7.55
N THR A 677 1.12 -29.35 7.82
CA THR A 677 -0.20 -28.90 7.38
C THR A 677 -1.26 -29.27 8.40
N PHE A 678 -2.34 -28.50 8.39
CA PHE A 678 -3.50 -28.60 9.25
C PHE A 678 -4.77 -28.85 8.42
N PHE A 679 -5.58 -29.81 8.83
CA PHE A 679 -6.77 -30.23 8.07
C PHE A 679 -8.09 -29.66 8.59
N GLY A 680 -8.13 -29.12 9.77
CA GLY A 680 -9.35 -28.50 10.30
C GLY A 680 -9.26 -28.14 11.79
N TYR A 681 -10.22 -27.37 12.29
CA TYR A 681 -10.21 -26.85 13.66
C TYR A 681 -10.92 -27.75 14.66
N SER A 682 -12.01 -28.38 14.27
CA SER A 682 -12.87 -29.12 15.18
C SER A 682 -13.29 -30.45 14.59
N ALA A 683 -13.79 -31.34 15.42
CA ALA A 683 -14.33 -32.63 14.99
C ALA A 683 -15.45 -32.46 13.95
N SER A 684 -16.31 -31.45 14.10
CA SER A 684 -17.35 -31.15 13.12
C SER A 684 -16.79 -30.63 11.80
N HIS A 685 -15.73 -29.81 11.83
CA HIS A 685 -15.04 -29.37 10.62
C HIS A 685 -14.34 -30.52 9.91
N ARG A 686 -13.69 -31.43 10.65
CA ARG A 686 -13.08 -32.63 10.09
C ARG A 686 -14.11 -33.51 9.43
N ALA A 687 -15.22 -33.80 10.12
CA ALA A 687 -16.30 -34.61 9.56
C ALA A 687 -16.88 -34.04 8.27
N ARG A 688 -17.12 -32.74 8.21
CA ARG A 688 -17.59 -32.07 6.99
C ARG A 688 -16.59 -32.13 5.84
N ARG A 689 -15.31 -32.18 6.13
CA ARG A 689 -14.26 -32.36 5.14
C ARG A 689 -13.97 -33.82 4.77
N GLY A 690 -14.69 -34.77 5.40
CA GLY A 690 -14.50 -36.21 5.18
C GLY A 690 -13.16 -36.71 5.78
N LEU A 691 -12.72 -36.14 6.89
CA LEU A 691 -11.49 -36.50 7.56
C LEU A 691 -11.76 -37.53 8.67
N PRO A 692 -10.81 -38.44 8.95
CA PRO A 692 -10.87 -39.28 10.15
C PRO A 692 -10.88 -38.41 11.40
N PRO A 693 -11.64 -38.78 12.46
CA PRO A 693 -11.72 -37.98 13.68
C PRO A 693 -10.38 -37.73 14.39
N GLU A 694 -9.50 -38.69 14.31
CA GLU A 694 -8.18 -38.68 14.97
C GLU A 694 -7.08 -37.96 14.16
N ASN A 695 -7.28 -37.71 12.88
CA ASN A 695 -6.25 -37.13 12.02
C ASN A 695 -6.57 -35.67 11.66
N ASN A 696 -5.86 -34.73 12.23
CA ASN A 696 -6.09 -33.31 12.09
C ASN A 696 -4.95 -32.56 11.36
N GLY A 697 -3.84 -33.21 11.12
CA GLY A 697 -2.71 -32.64 10.40
C GLY A 697 -1.56 -33.62 10.29
N LEU A 698 -0.50 -33.20 9.64
CA LEU A 698 0.74 -33.98 9.55
C LEU A 698 1.97 -33.07 9.46
N THR A 699 3.12 -33.62 9.76
CA THR A 699 4.43 -33.07 9.46
C THR A 699 5.28 -34.12 8.76
N ALA A 700 5.99 -33.74 7.73
CA ALA A 700 6.82 -34.65 6.92
C ALA A 700 8.17 -34.03 6.60
N CYS A 701 9.20 -34.88 6.51
CA CYS A 701 10.49 -34.59 5.91
C CYS A 701 10.54 -35.18 4.50
N ILE A 702 11.00 -34.41 3.54
CA ILE A 702 10.91 -34.73 2.11
C ILE A 702 12.25 -34.42 1.44
N GLU A 703 12.66 -35.27 0.51
CA GLU A 703 13.77 -34.99 -0.40
C GLU A 703 13.33 -33.90 -1.41
N PRO A 704 13.97 -32.72 -1.40
CA PRO A 704 13.50 -31.61 -2.24
C PRO A 704 13.64 -31.86 -3.74
N GLU A 705 14.57 -32.72 -4.17
CA GLU A 705 14.81 -33.01 -5.58
C GLU A 705 13.75 -33.92 -6.17
N THR A 706 13.14 -34.81 -5.37
CA THR A 706 12.29 -35.90 -5.86
C THR A 706 10.88 -35.90 -5.27
N GLY A 707 10.62 -35.13 -4.21
CA GLY A 707 9.36 -35.17 -3.48
C GLY A 707 9.18 -36.46 -2.65
N LYS A 708 10.22 -37.29 -2.51
CA LYS A 708 10.18 -38.54 -1.72
C LYS A 708 10.11 -38.23 -0.24
N VAL A 709 9.12 -38.79 0.44
CA VAL A 709 8.98 -38.68 1.90
C VAL A 709 10.05 -39.52 2.59
N VAL A 710 10.83 -38.91 3.48
CA VAL A 710 11.83 -39.54 4.34
C VAL A 710 11.18 -40.07 5.61
N TRP A 711 10.41 -39.22 6.26
CA TRP A 711 9.58 -39.58 7.42
C TRP A 711 8.34 -38.67 7.46
N GLN A 712 7.30 -39.08 8.15
CA GLN A 712 6.11 -38.33 8.42
C GLN A 712 5.44 -38.72 9.73
N SER A 713 4.71 -37.76 10.32
CA SER A 713 4.03 -37.96 11.59
C SER A 713 2.75 -37.13 11.64
N THR A 714 1.70 -37.71 12.20
CA THR A 714 0.43 -37.01 12.49
C THR A 714 0.34 -36.55 13.94
N LYS A 715 1.42 -36.69 14.73
CA LYS A 715 1.44 -36.36 16.16
C LYS A 715 1.59 -34.85 16.43
N HIS A 716 2.48 -34.19 15.69
CA HIS A 716 2.77 -32.77 15.84
C HIS A 716 2.70 -32.11 14.47
N TYR A 717 1.95 -31.03 14.36
CA TYR A 717 1.74 -30.32 13.12
C TYR A 717 1.43 -28.84 13.37
N VAL A 718 1.65 -28.01 12.37
CA VAL A 718 1.25 -26.59 12.44
C VAL A 718 -0.25 -26.48 12.55
N THR A 719 -0.71 -25.45 13.26
CA THR A 719 -2.11 -25.08 13.29
C THR A 719 -2.33 -23.85 12.41
N ALA A 720 -3.56 -23.50 12.23
CA ALA A 720 -3.92 -22.32 11.47
C ALA A 720 -3.10 -21.10 11.84
N LYS A 721 -2.56 -20.44 10.82
CA LYS A 721 -1.77 -19.21 10.92
C LYS A 721 -0.37 -19.39 11.56
N CYS A 722 0.08 -20.61 11.78
CA CYS A 722 1.43 -20.89 12.25
C CYS A 722 2.34 -21.36 11.11
N THR A 723 3.64 -21.09 11.22
CA THR A 723 4.67 -21.62 10.32
C THR A 723 5.37 -22.81 10.94
N LEU A 724 5.99 -23.59 10.06
CA LEU A 724 7.03 -24.54 10.44
C LEU A 724 8.37 -23.83 10.36
N THR A 725 9.11 -23.80 11.44
CA THR A 725 10.44 -23.17 11.53
C THR A 725 11.51 -24.20 11.74
N GLY A 726 12.56 -24.16 10.93
CA GLY A 726 13.72 -25.05 11.03
C GLY A 726 15.00 -24.27 11.38
N ARG A 727 15.70 -24.71 12.43
CA ARG A 727 17.01 -24.15 12.83
C ARG A 727 17.85 -25.21 13.57
N ASP A 728 19.10 -25.33 13.16
CA ASP A 728 20.12 -26.18 13.85
C ASP A 728 19.64 -27.62 14.10
N GLY A 729 19.13 -28.28 13.07
CA GLY A 729 18.68 -29.68 13.15
C GLY A 729 17.38 -29.89 13.94
N ARG A 730 16.67 -28.81 14.28
CA ARG A 730 15.41 -28.84 15.04
C ARG A 730 14.29 -28.17 14.27
N LEU A 731 13.07 -28.66 14.47
CA LEU A 731 11.84 -28.06 13.97
C LEU A 731 11.04 -27.49 15.13
N TYR A 732 10.55 -26.27 14.97
CA TYR A 732 9.75 -25.57 15.96
C TYR A 732 8.36 -25.34 15.42
N ILE A 733 7.36 -25.74 16.19
CA ILE A 733 5.94 -25.66 15.81
C ILE A 733 5.19 -25.00 16.95
N GLY A 734 4.54 -23.88 16.68
CA GLY A 734 3.55 -23.29 17.58
C GLY A 734 2.16 -23.84 17.28
N GLY A 735 1.36 -24.09 18.32
CA GLY A 735 0.05 -24.63 18.00
C GLY A 735 -0.89 -24.82 19.18
N TYR A 736 -2.01 -25.46 18.85
CA TYR A 736 -3.03 -25.88 19.78
C TYR A 736 -2.68 -27.22 20.41
N ASN A 737 -3.34 -27.52 21.51
CA ASN A 737 -3.37 -28.89 22.01
C ASN A 737 -4.11 -29.79 21.02
N GLN A 738 -3.43 -30.79 20.50
CA GLN A 738 -3.96 -31.69 19.47
C GLN A 738 -5.05 -32.64 19.97
N ALA A 739 -5.04 -32.97 21.26
CA ALA A 739 -6.04 -33.84 21.84
C ALA A 739 -7.41 -33.18 21.95
N ASN A 740 -7.42 -31.86 22.16
CA ASN A 740 -8.66 -31.09 22.29
C ASN A 740 -8.47 -29.69 21.70
N GLU A 741 -8.99 -29.45 20.52
CA GLU A 741 -8.92 -28.16 19.82
C GLU A 741 -9.62 -27.02 20.58
N LEU A 742 -10.57 -27.32 21.41
CA LEU A 742 -11.28 -26.39 22.27
C LEU A 742 -10.54 -26.14 23.57
N SER A 743 -9.52 -26.93 23.88
CA SER A 743 -8.67 -26.72 25.06
C SER A 743 -8.02 -25.33 25.00
N LYS A 744 -7.91 -24.70 26.15
CA LYS A 744 -7.15 -23.45 26.32
C LYS A 744 -5.64 -23.66 26.30
N ASP A 745 -5.19 -24.91 26.44
CA ASP A 745 -3.77 -25.23 26.46
C ASP A 745 -3.17 -25.15 25.06
N ARG A 746 -2.11 -24.38 24.93
CA ARG A 746 -1.32 -24.19 23.73
C ARG A 746 0.13 -24.45 24.06
N PHE A 747 0.88 -24.94 23.11
CA PHE A 747 2.29 -25.29 23.29
C PHE A 747 3.13 -24.85 22.11
N VAL A 748 4.40 -24.71 22.34
CA VAL A 748 5.42 -24.77 21.31
C VAL A 748 6.10 -26.13 21.42
N TRP A 749 6.24 -26.84 20.31
CA TRP A 749 6.96 -28.11 20.23
C TRP A 749 8.30 -27.93 19.53
N CYS A 750 9.30 -28.58 20.03
CA CYS A 750 10.59 -28.77 19.39
C CYS A 750 10.77 -30.24 19.02
N LEU A 751 10.95 -30.48 17.71
CA LEU A 751 11.15 -31.83 17.19
C LEU A 751 12.56 -31.98 16.64
N ASN A 752 13.08 -33.20 16.69
CA ASN A 752 14.29 -33.59 16.00
C ASN A 752 14.00 -33.63 14.49
N ALA A 753 14.72 -32.84 13.70
CA ALA A 753 14.50 -32.77 12.25
C ALA A 753 14.81 -34.09 11.53
N LYS A 754 15.68 -34.96 12.10
CA LYS A 754 16.11 -36.21 11.48
C LYS A 754 14.98 -37.25 11.41
N ASP A 755 14.13 -37.32 12.44
CA ASP A 755 13.14 -38.39 12.59
C ASP A 755 11.76 -37.91 13.06
N GLY A 756 11.58 -36.63 13.33
CA GLY A 756 10.32 -36.06 13.82
C GLY A 756 10.01 -36.38 15.28
N SER A 757 10.94 -36.94 16.05
CA SER A 757 10.76 -37.23 17.46
C SER A 757 10.70 -35.96 18.30
N LEU A 758 9.88 -35.97 19.36
CA LEU A 758 9.76 -34.83 20.26
C LEU A 758 11.03 -34.68 21.11
N ILE A 759 11.65 -33.50 21.08
CA ILE A 759 12.77 -33.14 21.97
C ILE A 759 12.21 -32.57 23.26
N TRP A 760 11.35 -31.52 23.12
CA TRP A 760 10.66 -30.91 24.23
C TRP A 760 9.34 -30.30 23.81
N GLN A 761 8.42 -30.16 24.75
CA GLN A 761 7.19 -29.40 24.69
C GLN A 761 7.28 -28.28 25.71
N SER A 762 6.89 -27.08 25.33
CA SER A 762 6.92 -25.92 26.24
C SER A 762 5.94 -26.07 27.39
N ASP A 763 6.05 -25.20 28.38
CA ASP A 763 4.98 -24.95 29.34
C ASP A 763 3.71 -24.49 28.57
N PRO A 764 2.52 -24.73 29.15
CA PRO A 764 1.27 -24.29 28.58
C PRO A 764 1.22 -22.76 28.43
N ILE A 765 0.75 -22.30 27.30
CA ILE A 765 0.56 -20.88 26.99
C ILE A 765 -0.88 -20.60 26.59
N THR A 766 -1.31 -19.35 26.70
CA THR A 766 -2.72 -18.97 26.38
C THR A 766 -3.02 -19.01 24.91
N SER A 767 -2.02 -18.77 24.07
CA SER A 767 -2.19 -18.77 22.60
C SER A 767 -0.82 -18.88 21.94
N ALA A 768 -0.76 -19.57 20.82
CA ALA A 768 0.33 -19.52 19.88
C ALA A 768 -0.24 -19.21 18.52
N LEU A 769 0.04 -18.03 17.99
CA LEU A 769 -0.40 -17.60 16.68
C LEU A 769 0.77 -17.19 15.82
N ASN A 770 0.59 -17.39 14.52
CA ASN A 770 1.54 -16.99 13.51
C ASN A 770 2.90 -17.72 13.59
N ALA A 771 3.92 -17.08 13.04
CA ALA A 771 5.26 -17.61 13.06
C ALA A 771 5.82 -17.61 14.48
N VAL A 772 6.50 -18.68 14.79
CA VAL A 772 7.40 -18.71 15.92
C VAL A 772 8.71 -18.08 15.47
N SER A 773 9.15 -17.01 16.14
CA SER A 773 10.45 -16.40 15.87
C SER A 773 11.51 -17.16 16.64
N VAL A 774 12.54 -17.66 15.96
CA VAL A 774 13.59 -18.52 16.55
C VAL A 774 14.95 -17.87 16.38
N GLY A 775 15.45 -17.28 17.45
CA GLY A 775 16.80 -16.73 17.54
C GLY A 775 17.84 -17.75 17.99
N ASP A 776 18.99 -17.26 18.47
CA ASP A 776 20.07 -18.12 19.00
C ASP A 776 19.73 -18.71 20.38
N ARG A 777 19.24 -17.84 21.27
CA ARG A 777 18.95 -18.21 22.68
C ARG A 777 17.45 -18.28 22.95
N PHE A 778 16.66 -17.46 22.26
CA PHE A 778 15.25 -17.27 22.54
C PHE A 778 14.35 -17.73 21.41
N ILE A 779 13.17 -18.16 21.82
CA ILE A 779 12.02 -18.35 20.92
C ILE A 779 10.94 -17.39 21.38
N PHE A 780 10.28 -16.74 20.43
CA PHE A 780 9.11 -15.92 20.73
C PHE A 780 7.88 -16.47 20.01
N SER A 781 6.78 -16.59 20.75
CA SER A 781 5.47 -16.92 20.22
C SER A 781 4.47 -15.85 20.64
N ASN A 782 3.86 -15.17 19.65
CA ASN A 782 2.86 -14.18 19.90
C ASN A 782 1.54 -14.82 20.38
N ALA A 783 0.73 -14.05 21.08
CA ALA A 783 -0.58 -14.46 21.55
C ALA A 783 -1.69 -13.67 20.86
N LEU A 784 -2.80 -14.33 20.53
CA LEU A 784 -4.01 -13.66 20.04
C LEU A 784 -4.63 -12.78 21.13
N ARG A 785 -4.61 -13.30 22.34
CA ARG A 785 -5.08 -12.60 23.55
C ARG A 785 -4.09 -12.90 24.67
N GLY A 786 -3.84 -11.91 25.50
CA GLY A 786 -2.91 -12.02 26.61
C GLY A 786 -1.48 -11.72 26.22
N ARG A 787 -0.55 -12.33 26.91
CA ARG A 787 0.89 -12.07 26.86
C ARG A 787 1.56 -12.93 25.79
N GLY A 788 2.41 -12.34 24.97
CA GLY A 788 3.34 -13.09 24.13
C GLY A 788 4.40 -13.77 25.01
N ASN A 789 4.88 -14.96 24.62
CA ASN A 789 5.77 -15.76 25.45
C ASN A 789 7.16 -15.83 24.86
N VAL A 790 8.16 -15.69 25.72
CA VAL A 790 9.58 -15.87 25.43
C VAL A 790 10.04 -17.17 26.07
N PHE A 791 10.61 -18.05 25.27
CA PHE A 791 11.10 -19.35 25.73
C PHE A 791 12.62 -19.41 25.60
N ASP A 792 13.25 -20.15 26.51
CA ASP A 792 14.59 -20.64 26.31
C ASP A 792 14.59 -21.69 25.19
N ARG A 793 15.46 -21.53 24.21
CA ARG A 793 15.44 -22.35 22.98
C ARG A 793 15.83 -23.82 23.28
N GLU A 794 16.70 -24.03 24.24
CA GLU A 794 17.20 -25.38 24.55
C GLU A 794 16.19 -26.20 25.34
N THR A 795 15.45 -25.59 26.24
CA THR A 795 14.61 -26.28 27.21
C THR A 795 13.08 -26.12 26.93
N GLY A 796 12.68 -25.15 26.16
CA GLY A 796 11.26 -24.80 25.95
C GLY A 796 10.58 -24.17 27.18
N LYS A 797 11.33 -23.86 28.24
CA LYS A 797 10.77 -23.18 29.43
C LYS A 797 10.47 -21.70 29.12
N VAL A 798 9.36 -21.23 29.63
CA VAL A 798 9.01 -19.80 29.56
C VAL A 798 9.97 -19.02 30.46
N VAL A 799 10.76 -18.13 29.90
CA VAL A 799 11.72 -17.28 30.60
C VAL A 799 11.28 -15.82 30.65
N GLY A 800 10.24 -15.45 29.91
CA GLY A 800 9.72 -14.10 29.90
C GLY A 800 8.43 -13.99 29.11
N GLY A 801 7.94 -12.78 28.96
CA GLY A 801 6.76 -12.51 28.17
C GLY A 801 6.71 -11.05 27.75
N VAL A 802 5.96 -10.80 26.71
CA VAL A 802 5.76 -9.49 26.11
C VAL A 802 4.30 -9.08 26.29
N ASP A 803 4.07 -8.02 27.04
CA ASP A 803 2.73 -7.55 27.39
C ASP A 803 2.03 -6.80 26.25
N HIS A 804 2.75 -6.49 25.18
CA HIS A 804 2.20 -5.87 24.00
C HIS A 804 1.54 -6.92 23.12
N ASN A 805 0.22 -6.85 23.05
CA ASN A 805 -0.57 -7.77 22.24
C ASN A 805 -0.96 -7.10 20.91
N TYR A 806 -0.31 -7.53 19.87
CA TYR A 806 -0.70 -7.23 18.51
C TYR A 806 -1.33 -8.47 17.89
N ALA A 807 -2.59 -8.74 18.20
CA ALA A 807 -3.30 -9.89 17.67
C ALA A 807 -2.95 -10.11 16.19
N CYS A 808 -2.59 -11.27 15.75
CA CYS A 808 -2.20 -11.61 14.38
C CYS A 808 -0.88 -10.99 13.85
N CYS A 809 -0.21 -10.12 14.61
CA CYS A 809 1.06 -9.55 14.19
C CYS A 809 2.17 -10.59 14.13
N ARG A 810 3.07 -10.38 13.17
CA ARG A 810 4.35 -11.07 13.15
C ARG A 810 5.38 -10.25 13.92
N PHE A 811 6.26 -10.97 14.59
CA PHE A 811 7.39 -10.38 15.27
C PHE A 811 8.67 -10.85 14.60
N THR A 812 9.55 -9.91 14.32
CA THR A 812 10.87 -10.17 13.77
C THR A 812 11.89 -10.10 14.87
N MET A 813 12.76 -11.10 14.94
CA MET A 813 13.80 -11.18 15.97
C MET A 813 15.16 -10.78 15.40
N SER A 814 15.85 -9.92 16.13
CA SER A 814 17.26 -9.60 15.96
C SER A 814 17.85 -9.50 17.36
N GLU A 815 18.26 -10.66 17.91
CA GLU A 815 18.62 -10.75 19.33
C GLU A 815 19.62 -9.69 19.79
N PRO A 816 19.41 -9.09 20.97
CA PRO A 816 18.39 -9.44 21.98
C PRO A 816 16.99 -8.84 21.72
N TYR A 817 16.77 -8.21 20.59
CA TYR A 817 15.56 -7.46 20.32
C TYR A 817 14.52 -8.25 19.53
N ILE A 818 13.26 -7.93 19.78
CA ILE A 818 12.13 -8.35 18.97
C ILE A 818 11.34 -7.10 18.53
N LEU A 819 10.92 -7.09 17.26
CA LEU A 819 10.20 -5.98 16.65
C LEU A 819 8.78 -6.40 16.30
N GLY A 820 7.82 -5.54 16.70
CA GLY A 820 6.40 -5.73 16.42
C GLY A 820 5.88 -4.88 15.25
N ALA A 821 4.58 -4.81 15.15
CA ALA A 821 3.88 -4.19 14.02
C ALA A 821 4.09 -2.67 13.87
N ASN A 822 4.29 -1.96 14.98
CA ASN A 822 4.56 -0.52 14.95
C ASN A 822 6.06 -0.22 15.11
N MET A 823 6.91 -1.15 14.69
CA MET A 823 8.36 -1.10 14.93
C MET A 823 8.71 -1.02 16.42
N ASP A 824 7.81 -1.46 17.29
CA ASP A 824 8.09 -1.58 18.70
C ASP A 824 9.28 -2.52 18.89
N MET A 825 10.30 -2.03 19.57
CA MET A 825 11.51 -2.77 19.84
C MET A 825 11.55 -3.14 21.31
N ILE A 826 11.55 -4.44 21.58
CA ILE A 826 11.50 -5.01 22.91
C ILE A 826 12.80 -5.74 23.18
N ASP A 827 13.48 -5.39 24.28
CA ASP A 827 14.71 -6.05 24.71
C ASP A 827 14.38 -7.26 25.58
N LEU A 828 14.60 -8.45 25.05
CA LEU A 828 14.36 -9.71 25.72
C LEU A 828 15.37 -9.97 26.87
N SER A 829 16.59 -9.44 26.75
CA SER A 829 17.62 -9.58 27.78
C SER A 829 17.39 -8.67 29.00
N ALA A 830 16.65 -7.59 28.81
CA ALA A 830 16.28 -6.64 29.87
C ALA A 830 14.85 -6.90 30.43
N GLY A 831 14.42 -8.14 30.49
CA GLY A 831 13.12 -8.53 31.03
C GLY A 831 11.95 -8.15 30.12
N SER A 832 12.15 -8.18 28.81
CA SER A 832 11.15 -7.82 27.79
C SER A 832 10.70 -6.36 27.86
N LYS A 833 11.64 -5.47 28.12
CA LYS A 833 11.38 -4.01 28.19
C LYS A 833 11.22 -3.44 26.80
N LEU A 834 10.16 -2.61 26.62
CA LEU A 834 10.02 -1.78 25.43
C LEU A 834 11.09 -0.66 25.46
N VAL A 835 11.98 -0.65 24.48
CA VAL A 835 13.13 0.27 24.41
C VAL A 835 12.99 1.31 23.30
N SER A 836 12.22 1.01 22.28
CA SER A 836 11.92 1.94 21.18
C SER A 836 10.59 1.59 20.52
N THR A 837 10.02 2.54 19.79
CA THR A 837 8.83 2.33 18.96
C THR A 837 8.94 3.16 17.68
N GLY A 838 8.13 2.85 16.67
CA GLY A 838 7.98 3.71 15.50
C GLY A 838 7.14 4.96 15.82
N PRO A 839 7.29 6.02 15.02
CA PRO A 839 6.41 7.18 15.12
C PRO A 839 4.97 6.81 14.75
N ALA A 840 4.01 7.61 15.22
CA ALA A 840 2.59 7.38 14.99
C ALA A 840 2.16 7.82 13.58
N ILE A 841 2.68 7.18 12.56
CA ILE A 841 2.44 7.53 11.15
C ILE A 841 1.25 6.83 10.54
N ASP A 842 0.81 5.73 11.11
CA ASP A 842 -0.30 4.94 10.59
C ASP A 842 -1.00 4.12 11.66
N SER A 843 -2.13 3.53 11.28
CA SER A 843 -2.88 2.64 12.14
C SER A 843 -2.14 1.32 12.39
N ARG A 844 -2.50 0.68 13.50
CA ARG A 844 -1.99 -0.63 13.89
C ARG A 844 -2.32 -1.70 12.84
N GLU A 845 -1.32 -2.48 12.46
CA GLU A 845 -1.40 -3.47 11.40
C GLU A 845 -1.17 -4.92 11.87
N CYS A 846 -1.60 -5.87 11.04
CA CYS A 846 -1.31 -7.28 11.27
C CYS A 846 0.09 -7.70 10.82
N LEU A 847 0.82 -6.82 10.15
CA LEU A 847 2.14 -7.06 9.62
C LEU A 847 3.20 -6.69 10.67
N GLY A 848 4.36 -7.33 10.61
CA GLY A 848 5.51 -6.99 11.42
C GLY A 848 6.50 -6.11 10.67
N ALA A 849 7.69 -5.98 11.22
CA ALA A 849 8.82 -5.29 10.61
C ALA A 849 9.77 -6.29 9.94
N VAL A 850 10.52 -5.82 8.96
CA VAL A 850 11.62 -6.54 8.31
C VAL A 850 12.92 -5.87 8.65
N VAL A 851 13.93 -6.62 9.01
CA VAL A 851 15.28 -6.12 9.30
C VAL A 851 16.22 -6.58 8.20
N SER A 852 16.77 -5.64 7.43
CA SER A 852 17.69 -5.95 6.33
C SER A 852 18.66 -4.82 6.11
N ASN A 853 19.95 -5.13 6.02
CA ASN A 853 21.05 -4.22 5.63
C ASN A 853 21.02 -2.86 6.35
N GLY A 854 20.90 -2.84 7.68
CA GLY A 854 20.87 -1.61 8.49
C GLY A 854 19.56 -0.82 8.40
N ARG A 855 18.52 -1.41 7.83
CA ARG A 855 17.19 -0.82 7.70
C ARG A 855 16.13 -1.68 8.37
N ILE A 856 15.10 -1.03 8.87
CA ILE A 856 13.86 -1.67 9.30
C ILE A 856 12.76 -1.20 8.38
N PHE A 857 12.09 -2.13 7.74
CA PHE A 857 11.00 -1.85 6.81
C PHE A 857 9.67 -2.29 7.40
N TYR A 858 8.69 -1.45 7.19
CA TYR A 858 7.33 -1.65 7.64
C TYR A 858 6.38 -1.26 6.51
N THR A 859 5.38 -2.07 6.25
CA THR A 859 4.33 -1.78 5.29
C THR A 859 3.01 -1.59 6.00
N SER A 860 2.26 -0.59 5.59
CA SER A 860 0.91 -0.37 6.08
C SER A 860 -0.10 -1.09 5.22
N GLN A 861 -0.92 -1.91 5.84
CA GLN A 861 -2.00 -2.60 5.18
C GLN A 861 -3.10 -1.64 4.70
N ALA A 862 -3.41 -0.64 5.51
CA ALA A 862 -4.54 0.24 5.28
C ALA A 862 -4.21 1.46 4.44
N SER A 863 -2.99 1.96 4.48
CA SER A 863 -2.61 3.23 3.82
C SER A 863 -1.73 3.06 2.58
N GLY A 864 -1.29 1.84 2.28
CA GLY A 864 -0.43 1.58 1.13
C GLY A 864 0.97 2.20 1.25
N PHE A 865 1.47 2.45 2.48
CA PHE A 865 2.80 2.98 2.73
C PHE A 865 3.86 1.91 2.86
N ILE A 866 5.07 2.25 2.45
CA ILE A 866 6.29 1.60 2.93
C ILE A 866 7.11 2.62 3.69
N VAL A 867 7.58 2.23 4.86
CA VAL A 867 8.36 3.04 5.78
C VAL A 867 9.70 2.38 6.03
N SER A 868 10.78 3.13 6.06
CA SER A 868 12.10 2.67 6.45
C SER A 868 12.62 3.46 7.64
N GLN A 869 13.11 2.75 8.65
CA GLN A 869 13.85 3.33 9.76
C GLN A 869 15.26 2.76 9.77
N THR A 870 16.19 3.51 10.33
CA THR A 870 17.53 3.03 10.65
C THR A 870 17.76 3.13 12.14
N TYR A 871 18.72 2.35 12.62
CA TYR A 871 19.19 2.39 14.00
C TYR A 871 20.50 3.20 14.11
N GLY A 872 20.69 3.81 15.28
CA GLY A 872 21.92 4.52 15.62
C GLY A 872 22.25 5.70 14.71
N GLU A 873 23.53 6.02 14.62
CA GLU A 873 24.05 6.93 13.62
C GLU A 873 23.86 6.31 12.23
N ASP A 874 23.63 7.16 11.24
CA ASP A 874 23.43 6.71 9.88
C ASP A 874 24.68 5.99 9.35
N ALA A 875 24.69 4.68 9.40
CA ALA A 875 25.79 3.86 8.91
C ALA A 875 26.10 4.08 7.43
N LEU A 876 25.21 4.76 6.70
CA LEU A 876 25.32 5.02 5.28
C LEU A 876 25.66 6.47 4.96
N ASN A 877 25.77 7.34 5.95
CA ASN A 877 25.92 8.79 5.77
C ASN A 877 24.89 9.40 4.79
N LEU A 878 23.71 8.80 4.72
CA LEU A 878 22.62 9.37 3.97
C LEU A 878 21.97 10.47 4.81
N PRO A 879 21.78 11.67 4.27
CA PRO A 879 21.03 12.68 4.97
C PRO A 879 19.64 12.14 5.30
N ALA A 880 19.28 12.17 6.57
CA ALA A 880 17.91 11.91 6.96
C ALA A 880 17.05 12.95 6.25
N VAL A 881 16.07 12.51 5.46
CA VAL A 881 15.16 13.41 4.76
C VAL A 881 14.43 14.32 5.75
N TRP A 882 14.38 13.92 7.01
CA TRP A 882 13.56 14.50 8.06
C TRP A 882 14.34 15.15 9.22
N ASN A 883 15.65 15.05 9.27
CA ASN A 883 16.48 15.57 10.38
C ASN A 883 17.60 16.42 9.80
N ARG A 884 17.30 17.60 9.32
CA ARG A 884 18.29 18.64 9.03
C ARG A 884 18.37 19.62 10.17
#